data_2da27761e60472ee056beb8b3139744b
#
_entry.id   2da27761e60472ee056beb8b3139744b
#
_cell.length_a   1.000
_cell.length_b   1.000
_cell.length_c   1.000
_cell.angle_alpha   90.00
_cell.angle_beta   90.00
_cell.angle_gamma   90.00
#
_symmetry.space_group_name_H-M   'P 1'
#
loop_
_entity.id
_entity.type
_entity.pdbx_description
1 polymer ?
#
loop_
_entity_poly.entity_id
_entity_poly.type
_entity_poly.pdbx_seq_one_letter_code
_entity_poly.pdbx_strand_id
1 'polypeptide(L)'
;MFFIAMCAAGHAQNWLAPMENFAPAGSPLSLQQHVEPEKPFTVAGECGAFVGQQDGQFEAWLFPVKILSHMQIEARMEGYDVPIDVTRHAAEIDVEPDHTTITYSHVAFTLRETFFATQCGPQDPAKASTGAMVVFTLDSIRPTTLTFNFVPEVKPMWPAPQLGQADPEWLPLNPRAPDGLNVPGWYMLHTDWPELSAAVAMPGTLPGILAPYQERPKFYPTQLILHYDPKTDRGKAYPLLMAVGRTREAATPASLEAALREENMQALALYRQTADYYAHFFDTRMTVDTPDATFNNDFRWAAISIDQLRVRHGNETGLVAGFYSSGDSARPGFGWFFGRDSFYTIYAINSYGDFALTRTELEFLIARQRADGKMPHEYSQTAETVDWASTPYEYAAADSTPLFLMAMEDYVNASGDTAFLEKNWPAVEKAWEFERTHDTDGDGIYDNSQGTGWVESWIPKMPHQEIYLALLDEEASGAMARMSQRVQKTDVAQQAEERTKMITAKIPQEYTQTKGVYAFSYNGSEGVDYTATIYPAVAWWDGRAELPQSDEMFTRWASHEFSTDWGTRDVGNHEAIYDPISYHQGSVWPLFTGWTAIAEYRTGHTLSGYAHLMQTANLTTAQDLGAVTELLSGDFFTPFGRSTSHQLWSSAMVVIPAVRGLFGVTLDAATHTITVEPRLPAQWDHATLHNVRLGDALVDLRYQRSAAGWEVHAEGKDGKSVTLKSTMTSAKVLAGGALEIPAPDVEVGMDYGADAALPRPGARTKMLKVLQQETAPHSLTLLLEAQGNSTQTLFLRQRERHAHLNVEGGTVTPEGRLAVHFPAGEGYVRQQVTLRW
;
A
#
# COMPACT_ATOMS: atom_id res chain seq x y z
N MET A 1 37.77 28.95 -57.84
CA MET A 1 37.00 28.06 -56.98
C MET A 1 36.96 28.72 -55.58
N PHE A 2 35.95 29.55 -55.33
CA PHE A 2 35.75 30.22 -54.06
C PHE A 2 34.90 29.34 -53.13
N PHE A 3 35.46 28.93 -52.00
CA PHE A 3 34.72 28.31 -50.90
C PHE A 3 34.09 29.43 -50.07
N ILE A 4 32.78 29.57 -50.15
CA ILE A 4 31.99 30.37 -49.18
C ILE A 4 31.82 29.54 -47.92
N ALA A 5 32.49 29.91 -46.84
CA ALA A 5 32.24 29.42 -45.50
C ALA A 5 30.95 30.10 -45.03
N MET A 6 29.84 29.35 -45.02
CA MET A 6 28.64 29.74 -44.29
C MET A 6 28.95 29.60 -42.79
N CYS A 7 29.17 30.71 -42.11
CA CYS A 7 29.03 30.79 -40.65
C CYS A 7 27.55 30.56 -40.29
N ALA A 8 27.22 29.37 -39.89
CA ALA A 8 25.98 29.13 -39.15
C ALA A 8 26.10 29.80 -37.78
N ALA A 9 25.58 31.03 -37.67
CA ALA A 9 25.28 31.62 -36.37
C ALA A 9 24.12 30.79 -35.78
N GLY A 10 24.47 29.78 -35.00
CA GLY A 10 23.50 29.04 -34.18
C GLY A 10 22.87 30.04 -33.20
N HIS A 11 21.62 30.43 -33.47
CA HIS A 11 20.79 31.00 -32.43
C HIS A 11 20.76 29.95 -31.33
N ALA A 12 21.23 30.27 -30.13
CA ALA A 12 20.99 29.45 -28.94
C ALA A 12 19.47 29.32 -28.80
N GLN A 13 18.96 28.17 -29.23
CA GLN A 13 17.52 27.89 -29.16
C GLN A 13 17.16 27.95 -27.68
N ASN A 14 16.18 28.79 -27.32
CA ASN A 14 15.68 28.87 -25.96
C ASN A 14 15.10 27.50 -25.61
N TRP A 15 15.89 26.68 -24.96
CA TRP A 15 15.50 25.31 -24.61
C TRP A 15 14.43 25.27 -23.49
N LEU A 16 14.32 26.31 -22.67
CA LEU A 16 13.36 26.43 -21.58
C LEU A 16 12.08 27.08 -22.13
N ALA A 17 11.26 26.28 -22.80
CA ALA A 17 10.02 26.70 -23.45
C ALA A 17 8.80 25.97 -22.84
N PRO A 18 7.64 26.65 -22.69
CA PRO A 18 6.43 26.01 -22.24
C PRO A 18 5.96 24.90 -23.19
N MET A 19 5.25 23.94 -22.69
CA MET A 19 4.59 22.90 -23.49
C MET A 19 3.34 23.48 -24.18
N GLU A 20 3.07 23.01 -25.39
CA GLU A 20 1.84 23.38 -26.10
C GLU A 20 0.80 22.29 -25.97
N ASN A 21 -0.46 22.67 -25.65
CA ASN A 21 -1.60 21.76 -25.62
C ASN A 21 -1.41 20.51 -24.73
N PHE A 22 -0.81 20.69 -23.55
CA PHE A 22 -0.75 19.62 -22.56
C PHE A 22 -2.16 19.31 -22.04
N ALA A 23 -2.57 18.06 -22.14
CA ALA A 23 -3.79 17.54 -21.57
C ALA A 23 -3.49 16.14 -21.02
N PRO A 24 -3.71 15.92 -19.72
CA PRO A 24 -3.59 14.59 -19.15
C PRO A 24 -4.55 13.60 -19.83
N ALA A 25 -4.14 12.34 -19.91
CA ALA A 25 -5.02 11.27 -20.39
C ALA A 25 -6.05 10.96 -19.30
N GLY A 26 -7.30 10.73 -19.64
CA GLY A 26 -8.30 10.28 -18.68
C GLY A 26 -8.23 8.77 -18.49
N SER A 27 -8.43 8.31 -17.26
CA SER A 27 -8.50 6.90 -16.90
C SER A 27 -9.87 6.52 -16.37
N PRO A 28 -10.35 5.28 -16.65
CA PRO A 28 -11.57 4.79 -16.00
C PRO A 28 -11.42 4.57 -14.49
N LEU A 29 -10.22 4.69 -13.96
CA LEU A 29 -9.90 4.56 -12.53
C LEU A 29 -9.74 5.91 -11.83
N SER A 30 -10.24 7.01 -12.40
CA SER A 30 -10.21 8.32 -11.76
C SER A 30 -10.96 8.32 -10.42
N LEU A 31 -10.33 8.92 -9.38
CA LEU A 31 -10.93 9.22 -8.08
C LEU A 31 -11.01 10.73 -7.93
N GLN A 32 -12.21 11.27 -8.06
CA GLN A 32 -12.46 12.70 -8.04
C GLN A 32 -13.28 13.12 -6.81
N GLN A 33 -12.81 14.13 -6.10
CA GLN A 33 -13.55 14.71 -4.96
C GLN A 33 -13.25 16.20 -4.76
N HIS A 34 -14.08 16.84 -3.94
CA HIS A 34 -13.75 18.16 -3.41
C HIS A 34 -12.51 18.08 -2.52
N VAL A 35 -11.66 19.09 -2.61
CA VAL A 35 -10.45 19.19 -1.78
C VAL A 35 -10.80 19.23 -0.29
N GLU A 36 -10.14 18.40 0.48
CA GLU A 36 -10.06 18.47 1.94
C GLU A 36 -8.61 18.90 2.29
N PRO A 37 -8.36 20.19 2.57
CA PRO A 37 -7.00 20.76 2.55
C PRO A 37 -5.96 20.05 3.40
N GLU A 38 -6.39 19.43 4.52
CA GLU A 38 -5.49 18.72 5.44
C GLU A 38 -5.25 17.26 5.07
N LYS A 39 -5.98 16.72 4.07
CA LYS A 39 -5.74 15.35 3.61
C LYS A 39 -4.48 15.28 2.76
N PRO A 40 -3.70 14.20 2.92
CA PRO A 40 -2.51 13.97 2.12
C PRO A 40 -2.84 13.59 0.67
N PHE A 41 -1.86 13.76 -0.20
CA PHE A 41 -1.75 13.07 -1.47
C PHE A 41 -0.31 12.63 -1.70
N THR A 42 -0.14 11.55 -2.45
CA THR A 42 1.16 11.02 -2.87
C THR A 42 1.14 10.73 -4.36
N VAL A 43 2.17 11.19 -5.08
CA VAL A 43 2.46 10.76 -6.44
C VAL A 43 3.87 10.25 -6.46
N ALA A 44 4.06 8.94 -6.62
CA ALA A 44 5.36 8.31 -6.50
C ALA A 44 5.68 7.38 -7.67
N GLY A 45 6.96 7.18 -7.92
CA GLY A 45 7.51 6.27 -8.91
C GLY A 45 8.97 5.96 -8.60
N GLU A 46 9.65 5.26 -9.51
CA GLU A 46 10.97 4.69 -9.24
C GLU A 46 12.05 5.70 -8.83
N CYS A 47 12.01 6.94 -9.31
CA CYS A 47 13.11 7.91 -9.11
C CYS A 47 12.70 9.18 -8.40
N GLY A 48 11.44 9.38 -8.10
CA GLY A 48 11.00 10.57 -7.41
C GLY A 48 9.55 10.50 -6.96
N ALA A 49 9.18 11.44 -6.12
CA ALA A 49 7.83 11.55 -5.59
C ALA A 49 7.45 12.98 -5.25
N PHE A 50 6.16 13.21 -5.21
CA PHE A 50 5.53 14.33 -4.52
C PHE A 50 4.74 13.80 -3.35
N VAL A 51 4.96 14.37 -2.18
CA VAL A 51 4.16 14.12 -0.98
C VAL A 51 3.64 15.44 -0.47
N GLY A 52 2.35 15.56 -0.32
CA GLY A 52 1.76 16.86 -0.02
C GLY A 52 0.39 16.79 0.60
N GLN A 53 -0.29 17.93 0.59
CA GLN A 53 -1.66 18.12 1.05
C GLN A 53 -2.55 18.58 -0.11
N GLN A 54 -3.82 18.27 -0.04
CA GLN A 54 -4.77 18.56 -1.13
C GLN A 54 -5.01 20.05 -1.37
N ASP A 55 -4.48 20.93 -0.52
CA ASP A 55 -4.44 22.38 -0.79
C ASP A 55 -3.31 22.77 -1.78
N GLY A 56 -2.51 21.79 -2.25
CA GLY A 56 -1.43 21.99 -3.20
C GLY A 56 -0.09 22.32 -2.58
N GLN A 57 0.06 22.27 -1.26
CA GLN A 57 1.38 22.31 -0.64
C GLN A 57 2.05 20.95 -0.76
N PHE A 58 3.30 20.89 -1.19
CA PHE A 58 4.01 19.64 -1.39
C PHE A 58 5.51 19.71 -1.11
N GLU A 59 6.08 18.55 -0.92
CA GLU A 59 7.52 18.27 -0.97
C GLU A 59 7.84 17.52 -2.25
N ALA A 60 8.88 17.94 -2.96
CA ALA A 60 9.37 17.24 -4.15
C ALA A 60 10.65 16.48 -3.83
N TRP A 61 10.65 15.20 -4.18
CA TRP A 61 11.75 14.29 -3.99
C TRP A 61 12.28 13.77 -5.33
N LEU A 62 13.59 13.83 -5.50
CA LEU A 62 14.33 13.05 -6.50
C LEU A 62 15.22 12.09 -5.72
N PHE A 63 14.79 10.84 -5.64
CA PHE A 63 15.33 9.89 -4.66
C PHE A 63 16.85 9.74 -4.73
N PRO A 64 17.52 9.72 -3.57
CA PRO A 64 17.02 9.88 -2.20
C PRO A 64 17.11 11.32 -1.64
N VAL A 65 16.89 12.36 -2.45
CA VAL A 65 17.08 13.77 -2.06
C VAL A 65 15.76 14.53 -2.11
N LYS A 66 15.42 15.22 -1.01
CA LYS A 66 14.35 16.21 -0.96
C LYS A 66 14.83 17.51 -1.61
N ILE A 67 14.21 17.92 -2.68
CA ILE A 67 14.64 19.06 -3.51
C ILE A 67 14.08 20.37 -2.98
N LEU A 68 12.77 20.39 -2.73
CA LEU A 68 12.04 21.58 -2.27
C LEU A 68 10.85 21.20 -1.41
N SER A 69 10.33 22.20 -0.67
CA SER A 69 9.10 22.06 0.13
C SER A 69 8.33 23.36 0.18
N HIS A 70 7.16 23.34 0.84
CA HIS A 70 6.32 24.51 1.13
C HIS A 70 5.98 25.33 -0.13
N MET A 71 5.62 24.64 -1.23
CA MET A 71 5.15 25.33 -2.42
C MET A 71 3.89 26.12 -2.10
N GLN A 72 3.91 27.42 -2.41
CA GLN A 72 2.77 28.34 -2.30
C GLN A 72 2.68 29.20 -3.55
N ILE A 73 1.46 29.39 -4.05
CA ILE A 73 1.21 30.14 -5.26
C ILE A 73 0.42 31.41 -4.92
N GLU A 74 0.97 32.58 -5.31
CA GLU A 74 0.29 33.87 -5.23
C GLU A 74 -0.05 34.32 -6.65
N ALA A 75 -1.27 34.80 -6.87
CA ALA A 75 -1.69 35.39 -8.13
C ALA A 75 -1.95 36.90 -7.98
N ARG A 76 -1.44 37.70 -8.94
CA ARG A 76 -1.77 39.15 -9.08
C ARG A 76 -2.33 39.40 -10.45
N MET A 77 -3.51 39.96 -10.55
CA MET A 77 -4.18 40.23 -11.81
C MET A 77 -4.09 41.73 -12.18
N GLU A 78 -4.01 42.00 -13.45
CA GLU A 78 -4.09 43.37 -13.95
C GLU A 78 -5.37 44.08 -13.49
N GLY A 79 -5.23 45.24 -12.84
CA GLY A 79 -6.33 45.99 -12.27
C GLY A 79 -6.83 45.54 -10.91
N TYR A 80 -6.12 44.61 -10.23
CA TYR A 80 -6.35 44.16 -8.86
C TYR A 80 -5.06 44.36 -8.04
N ASP A 81 -5.14 45.18 -7.00
CA ASP A 81 -3.97 45.53 -6.16
C ASP A 81 -3.66 44.51 -5.08
N VAL A 82 -4.66 43.67 -4.73
CA VAL A 82 -4.52 42.67 -3.64
C VAL A 82 -4.06 41.33 -4.22
N PRO A 83 -2.96 40.74 -3.72
CA PRO A 83 -2.55 39.41 -4.11
C PRO A 83 -3.55 38.36 -3.65
N ILE A 84 -3.75 37.32 -4.43
CA ILE A 84 -4.63 36.19 -4.17
C ILE A 84 -3.76 35.00 -3.78
N ASP A 85 -3.98 34.48 -2.59
CA ASP A 85 -3.43 33.19 -2.17
C ASP A 85 -4.18 32.05 -2.90
N VAL A 86 -3.52 31.44 -3.89
CA VAL A 86 -4.14 30.45 -4.77
C VAL A 86 -4.47 29.16 -4.01
N THR A 87 -3.67 28.80 -2.99
CA THR A 87 -3.89 27.56 -2.20
C THR A 87 -5.27 27.56 -1.51
N ARG A 88 -5.79 28.73 -1.14
CA ARG A 88 -7.13 28.86 -0.57
C ARG A 88 -8.28 28.65 -1.57
N HIS A 89 -7.95 28.50 -2.82
CA HIS A 89 -8.91 28.27 -3.91
C HIS A 89 -8.84 26.86 -4.48
N ALA A 90 -8.10 25.96 -3.84
CA ALA A 90 -8.11 24.53 -4.16
C ALA A 90 -9.55 24.01 -4.02
N ALA A 91 -10.10 23.48 -5.09
CA ALA A 91 -11.52 23.14 -5.17
C ALA A 91 -11.74 21.64 -5.39
N GLU A 92 -10.93 21.05 -6.23
CA GLU A 92 -11.07 19.67 -6.67
C GLU A 92 -9.71 18.98 -6.79
N ILE A 93 -9.67 17.72 -6.38
CA ILE A 93 -8.55 16.81 -6.63
C ILE A 93 -9.04 15.65 -7.48
N ASP A 94 -8.30 15.34 -8.52
CA ASP A 94 -8.52 14.20 -9.41
C ASP A 94 -7.25 13.34 -9.40
N VAL A 95 -7.39 12.09 -8.92
CA VAL A 95 -6.29 11.12 -8.81
C VAL A 95 -6.50 10.03 -9.81
N GLU A 96 -5.56 9.89 -10.72
CA GLU A 96 -5.49 8.82 -11.71
C GLU A 96 -4.20 7.99 -11.51
N PRO A 97 -4.11 6.76 -12.04
CA PRO A 97 -2.93 5.92 -11.81
C PRO A 97 -1.59 6.55 -12.23
N ASP A 98 -1.61 7.37 -13.25
CA ASP A 98 -0.44 8.01 -13.87
C ASP A 98 -0.19 9.45 -13.41
N HIS A 99 -1.18 10.10 -12.80
CA HIS A 99 -1.04 11.49 -12.33
C HIS A 99 -2.09 11.88 -11.28
N THR A 100 -1.84 12.98 -10.60
CA THR A 100 -2.81 13.66 -9.75
C THR A 100 -2.95 15.11 -10.19
N THR A 101 -4.16 15.62 -10.33
CA THR A 101 -4.43 17.03 -10.67
C THR A 101 -5.20 17.72 -9.56
N ILE A 102 -4.66 18.84 -9.06
CA ILE A 102 -5.37 19.77 -8.17
C ILE A 102 -5.85 20.96 -8.98
N THR A 103 -7.15 21.24 -8.91
CA THR A 103 -7.79 22.38 -9.60
C THR A 103 -8.11 23.50 -8.62
N TYR A 104 -7.57 24.67 -8.87
CA TYR A 104 -7.86 25.90 -8.13
C TYR A 104 -8.87 26.73 -8.92
N SER A 105 -9.97 27.09 -8.27
CA SER A 105 -11.07 27.81 -8.90
C SER A 105 -11.26 29.19 -8.28
N HIS A 106 -10.99 30.22 -9.04
CA HIS A 106 -11.27 31.61 -8.67
C HIS A 106 -12.18 32.26 -9.72
N VAL A 107 -12.96 33.27 -9.36
CA VAL A 107 -13.90 33.97 -10.26
C VAL A 107 -13.27 34.47 -11.57
N ALA A 108 -11.97 34.70 -11.60
CA ALA A 108 -11.25 35.27 -12.74
C ALA A 108 -10.27 34.30 -13.41
N PHE A 109 -9.95 33.19 -12.81
CA PHE A 109 -9.05 32.18 -13.38
C PHE A 109 -9.33 30.78 -12.84
N THR A 110 -8.87 29.79 -13.62
CA THR A 110 -8.67 28.41 -13.17
C THR A 110 -7.21 28.05 -13.37
N LEU A 111 -6.57 27.60 -12.30
CA LEU A 111 -5.21 27.03 -12.36
C LEU A 111 -5.34 25.51 -12.12
N ARG A 112 -4.61 24.71 -12.89
CA ARG A 112 -4.45 23.28 -12.64
C ARG A 112 -2.99 22.97 -12.40
N GLU A 113 -2.75 22.15 -11.42
CA GLU A 113 -1.46 21.65 -10.99
C GLU A 113 -1.49 20.11 -11.13
N THR A 114 -0.77 19.60 -12.15
CA THR A 114 -0.76 18.18 -12.50
C THR A 114 0.59 17.57 -12.17
N PHE A 115 0.59 16.60 -11.24
CA PHE A 115 1.75 15.90 -10.73
C PHE A 115 1.89 14.54 -11.38
N PHE A 116 3.09 14.16 -11.79
CA PHE A 116 3.39 12.80 -12.19
C PHE A 116 4.84 12.41 -11.91
N ALA A 117 5.08 11.13 -11.63
CA ALA A 117 6.42 10.56 -11.54
C ALA A 117 6.79 9.92 -12.88
N THR A 118 8.03 10.09 -13.31
CA THR A 118 8.48 9.56 -14.59
C THR A 118 8.96 8.11 -14.46
N GLN A 119 8.84 7.33 -15.52
CA GLN A 119 9.50 6.04 -15.61
C GLN A 119 11.02 6.24 -15.69
N CYS A 120 11.76 5.43 -14.93
CA CYS A 120 13.21 5.57 -14.82
C CYS A 120 13.98 4.54 -15.65
N GLY A 121 14.97 5.03 -16.39
CA GLY A 121 16.01 4.21 -16.98
C GLY A 121 17.20 3.99 -16.03
N PRO A 122 18.21 3.21 -16.46
CA PRO A 122 19.47 3.09 -15.74
C PRO A 122 20.10 4.46 -15.48
N GLN A 123 20.53 4.71 -14.23
CA GLN A 123 21.13 5.98 -13.84
C GLN A 123 22.65 5.96 -14.07
N ASP A 124 23.17 7.05 -14.65
CA ASP A 124 24.61 7.30 -14.79
C ASP A 124 25.06 8.21 -13.63
N PRO A 125 25.88 7.72 -12.69
CA PRO A 125 26.33 8.51 -11.55
C PRO A 125 27.11 9.79 -11.94
N ALA A 126 27.63 9.88 -13.15
CA ALA A 126 28.34 11.05 -13.64
C ALA A 126 27.41 12.16 -14.16
N LYS A 127 26.12 11.89 -14.24
CA LYS A 127 25.09 12.82 -14.73
C LYS A 127 24.09 13.18 -13.64
N ALA A 128 23.55 14.40 -13.72
CA ALA A 128 22.39 14.79 -12.95
C ALA A 128 21.17 13.96 -13.37
N SER A 129 20.31 13.61 -12.40
CA SER A 129 19.10 12.82 -12.59
C SER A 129 17.84 13.65 -12.36
N THR A 130 16.75 13.24 -12.99
CA THR A 130 15.38 13.73 -12.83
C THR A 130 14.49 12.57 -12.40
N GLY A 131 13.19 12.77 -12.17
CA GLY A 131 12.33 11.64 -11.73
C GLY A 131 10.88 11.99 -11.46
N ALA A 132 10.55 13.26 -11.35
CA ALA A 132 9.18 13.70 -11.05
C ALA A 132 8.95 15.11 -11.60
N MET A 133 7.73 15.41 -12.03
CA MET A 133 7.39 16.69 -12.66
C MET A 133 6.01 17.18 -12.24
N VAL A 134 5.89 18.50 -12.06
CA VAL A 134 4.59 19.19 -11.93
C VAL A 134 4.37 20.06 -13.16
N VAL A 135 3.18 20.03 -13.73
CA VAL A 135 2.81 20.86 -14.88
C VAL A 135 1.67 21.81 -14.50
N PHE A 136 1.90 23.11 -14.65
CA PHE A 136 0.89 24.13 -14.38
C PHE A 136 0.22 24.58 -15.69
N THR A 137 -1.12 24.62 -15.67
CA THR A 137 -1.92 25.22 -16.75
C THR A 137 -2.84 26.29 -16.18
N LEU A 138 -2.85 27.48 -16.81
CA LEU A 138 -3.67 28.61 -16.38
C LEU A 138 -4.65 29.01 -17.48
N ASP A 139 -5.92 29.15 -17.12
CA ASP A 139 -6.91 29.87 -17.92
C ASP A 139 -7.38 31.09 -17.12
N SER A 140 -7.02 32.28 -17.56
CA SER A 140 -7.36 33.55 -16.91
C SER A 140 -8.02 34.50 -17.90
N ILE A 141 -8.95 35.33 -17.40
CA ILE A 141 -9.63 36.35 -18.21
C ILE A 141 -8.81 37.62 -18.39
N ARG A 142 -7.71 37.79 -17.65
CA ARG A 142 -6.85 38.96 -17.65
C ARG A 142 -5.37 38.56 -17.55
N PRO A 143 -4.44 39.47 -17.94
CA PRO A 143 -3.05 39.29 -17.59
C PRO A 143 -2.86 39.05 -16.11
N THR A 144 -2.13 38.00 -15.77
CA THR A 144 -1.95 37.50 -14.40
C THR A 144 -0.49 37.19 -14.15
N THR A 145 0.04 37.69 -13.06
CA THR A 145 1.36 37.28 -12.56
C THR A 145 1.21 36.24 -11.50
N LEU A 146 1.79 35.05 -11.74
CA LEU A 146 1.90 34.01 -10.73
C LEU A 146 3.26 34.07 -10.07
N THR A 147 3.30 34.01 -8.74
CA THR A 147 4.53 33.88 -7.97
C THR A 147 4.52 32.53 -7.28
N PHE A 148 5.42 31.65 -7.66
CA PHE A 148 5.63 30.35 -7.03
C PHE A 148 6.70 30.51 -5.95
N ASN A 149 6.30 30.34 -4.70
CA ASN A 149 7.19 30.44 -3.53
C ASN A 149 7.50 29.04 -3.05
N PHE A 150 8.76 28.70 -2.84
CA PHE A 150 9.18 27.41 -2.31
C PHE A 150 10.43 27.53 -1.43
N VAL A 151 10.62 26.56 -0.53
CA VAL A 151 11.85 26.45 0.27
C VAL A 151 12.80 25.49 -0.44
N PRO A 152 14.02 25.94 -0.82
CA PRO A 152 15.04 25.06 -1.38
C PRO A 152 15.63 24.19 -0.28
N GLU A 153 15.50 22.88 -0.40
CA GLU A 153 15.91 21.92 0.64
C GLU A 153 17.23 21.22 0.33
N VAL A 154 17.32 20.49 -0.77
CA VAL A 154 18.45 19.63 -1.19
C VAL A 154 19.00 18.80 -0.02
N LYS A 155 18.09 18.16 0.69
CA LYS A 155 18.40 17.35 1.89
C LYS A 155 18.39 15.86 1.55
N PRO A 156 19.50 15.15 1.72
CA PRO A 156 19.49 13.68 1.63
C PRO A 156 18.55 13.07 2.65
N MET A 157 17.90 11.98 2.25
CA MET A 157 17.02 11.21 3.14
C MET A 157 17.77 10.74 4.39
N TRP A 158 17.04 10.65 5.51
CA TRP A 158 17.53 9.96 6.68
C TRP A 158 18.05 8.55 6.33
N PRO A 159 19.19 8.05 6.89
CA PRO A 159 19.97 8.60 8.01
C PRO A 159 21.13 9.51 7.61
N ALA A 160 21.22 9.94 6.35
CA ALA A 160 22.27 10.86 5.96
C ALA A 160 22.32 12.08 6.89
N PRO A 161 23.50 12.69 7.10
CA PRO A 161 23.62 13.88 7.93
C PRO A 161 22.68 14.99 7.43
N GLN A 162 22.01 15.68 8.35
CA GLN A 162 21.11 16.75 8.02
C GLN A 162 21.89 17.99 7.55
N LEU A 163 21.60 18.44 6.36
CA LEU A 163 22.14 19.69 5.81
C LEU A 163 21.23 20.88 6.17
N GLY A 164 21.81 22.08 6.15
CA GLY A 164 21.03 23.31 6.18
C GLY A 164 20.17 23.48 4.93
N GLN A 165 19.41 24.59 4.89
CA GLN A 165 18.68 24.99 3.70
C GLN A 165 19.69 25.28 2.58
N ALA A 166 19.36 24.85 1.34
CA ALA A 166 20.21 25.09 0.17
C ALA A 166 20.25 26.60 -0.19
N ASP A 167 21.38 27.07 -0.74
CA ASP A 167 21.56 28.45 -1.18
C ASP A 167 21.22 28.56 -2.68
N PRO A 168 20.17 29.31 -3.07
CA PRO A 168 19.75 29.43 -4.45
C PRO A 168 20.55 30.47 -5.23
N GLU A 169 21.14 30.08 -6.35
CA GLU A 169 21.81 30.96 -7.32
C GLU A 169 21.00 30.98 -8.63
N TRP A 170 20.64 32.18 -9.10
CA TRP A 170 19.99 32.32 -10.41
C TRP A 170 21.00 32.30 -11.55
N LEU A 171 20.86 31.36 -12.46
CA LEU A 171 21.68 31.21 -13.65
C LEU A 171 20.86 31.59 -14.90
N PRO A 172 21.14 32.77 -15.55
CA PRO A 172 20.40 33.19 -16.72
C PRO A 172 20.78 32.37 -17.97
N LEU A 173 19.79 32.03 -18.80
CA LEU A 173 20.01 31.34 -20.08
C LEU A 173 20.93 32.14 -21.05
N ASN A 174 20.93 33.47 -20.93
CA ASN A 174 21.84 34.32 -21.66
C ASN A 174 22.77 35.05 -20.69
N PRO A 175 23.95 34.52 -20.37
CA PRO A 175 24.89 35.15 -19.43
C PRO A 175 25.48 36.47 -19.90
N ARG A 176 25.25 36.88 -21.17
CA ARG A 176 25.68 38.15 -21.71
C ARG A 176 24.63 39.26 -21.60
N ALA A 177 23.46 38.97 -21.04
CA ALA A 177 22.43 39.95 -20.84
C ALA A 177 22.92 41.03 -19.83
N PRO A 178 22.65 42.33 -20.08
CA PRO A 178 23.11 43.41 -19.21
C PRO A 178 22.51 43.37 -17.80
N ASP A 179 21.35 42.75 -17.65
CA ASP A 179 20.63 42.58 -16.40
C ASP A 179 20.21 41.11 -16.30
N GLY A 180 21.04 40.32 -15.62
CA GLY A 180 20.84 38.87 -15.47
C GLY A 180 19.60 38.46 -14.68
N LEU A 181 19.03 39.35 -13.86
CA LEU A 181 17.82 39.08 -13.08
C LEU A 181 16.53 39.29 -13.89
N ASN A 182 16.57 40.00 -14.99
CA ASN A 182 15.43 40.24 -15.88
C ASN A 182 15.46 39.34 -17.13
N VAL A 183 16.15 38.21 -17.06
CA VAL A 183 16.27 37.24 -18.15
C VAL A 183 15.85 35.85 -17.67
N PRO A 184 15.08 35.10 -18.47
CA PRO A 184 14.76 33.72 -18.15
C PRO A 184 16.00 32.90 -17.82
N GLY A 185 15.85 32.01 -16.83
CA GLY A 185 16.95 31.19 -16.32
C GLY A 185 16.44 30.06 -15.45
N TRP A 186 17.29 29.62 -14.58
CA TRP A 186 17.00 28.53 -13.62
C TRP A 186 17.78 28.72 -12.33
N TYR A 187 17.30 28.16 -11.24
CA TYR A 187 18.03 28.14 -9.98
C TYR A 187 18.94 26.93 -9.89
N MET A 188 20.22 27.17 -9.58
CA MET A 188 21.10 26.18 -9.00
C MET A 188 20.97 26.26 -7.46
N LEU A 189 20.79 25.14 -6.83
CA LEU A 189 20.65 25.02 -5.36
C LEU A 189 21.92 24.40 -4.82
N HIS A 190 22.71 25.21 -4.11
CA HIS A 190 23.99 24.81 -3.55
C HIS A 190 23.82 24.28 -2.12
N THR A 191 24.63 23.28 -1.76
CA THR A 191 24.75 22.76 -0.40
C THR A 191 26.18 22.89 0.10
N ASP A 192 26.39 22.61 1.40
CA ASP A 192 27.73 22.51 1.99
C ASP A 192 28.52 21.30 1.48
N TRP A 193 27.87 20.37 0.75
CA TRP A 193 28.51 19.21 0.12
C TRP A 193 28.80 19.48 -1.36
N PRO A 194 30.08 19.57 -1.77
CA PRO A 194 30.43 19.85 -3.18
C PRO A 194 29.95 18.83 -4.19
N GLU A 195 29.64 17.61 -3.74
CA GLU A 195 29.10 16.52 -4.54
C GLU A 195 27.57 16.52 -4.63
N LEU A 196 26.88 17.43 -3.91
CA LEU A 196 25.44 17.48 -3.90
C LEU A 196 24.93 18.86 -4.25
N SER A 197 24.27 18.96 -5.39
CA SER A 197 23.55 20.18 -5.80
C SER A 197 22.30 19.79 -6.57
N ALA A 198 21.32 20.68 -6.59
CA ALA A 198 20.11 20.49 -7.40
C ALA A 198 19.84 21.69 -8.30
N ALA A 199 18.87 21.54 -9.17
CA ALA A 199 18.40 22.61 -10.04
C ALA A 199 16.89 22.63 -10.12
N VAL A 200 16.32 23.84 -10.22
CA VAL A 200 14.89 24.07 -10.40
C VAL A 200 14.68 25.08 -11.49
N ALA A 201 13.82 24.79 -12.46
CA ALA A 201 13.48 25.66 -13.56
C ALA A 201 11.99 25.60 -13.90
N MET A 202 11.46 26.71 -14.45
CA MET A 202 10.13 26.75 -15.05
C MET A 202 10.18 27.67 -16.27
N PRO A 203 9.64 27.24 -17.43
CA PRO A 203 9.64 28.08 -18.63
C PRO A 203 8.96 29.44 -18.44
N GLY A 204 9.57 30.47 -18.98
CA GLY A 204 9.01 31.83 -18.97
C GLY A 204 9.08 32.55 -17.62
N THR A 205 9.69 31.97 -16.60
CA THR A 205 9.81 32.61 -15.28
C THR A 205 11.05 33.48 -15.12
N LEU A 206 10.94 34.44 -14.22
CA LEU A 206 12.00 35.29 -13.69
C LEU A 206 12.20 35.05 -12.20
N PRO A 207 13.39 35.31 -11.63
CA PRO A 207 13.60 35.18 -10.19
C PRO A 207 12.92 36.31 -9.44
N GLY A 208 12.44 36.01 -8.22
CA GLY A 208 12.02 37.07 -7.30
C GLY A 208 13.20 37.78 -6.67
N ILE A 209 13.01 39.07 -6.40
CA ILE A 209 14.01 39.91 -5.71
C ILE A 209 13.51 40.18 -4.31
N LEU A 210 14.25 39.73 -3.31
CA LEU A 210 13.96 40.03 -1.91
C LEU A 210 14.63 41.33 -1.48
N ALA A 211 13.86 42.11 -0.70
CA ALA A 211 14.38 43.36 -0.16
C ALA A 211 15.56 43.11 0.81
N PRO A 212 16.67 43.85 0.71
CA PRO A 212 17.93 43.52 1.39
C PRO A 212 17.89 43.55 2.92
N TYR A 213 16.87 44.15 3.55
CA TYR A 213 16.82 44.38 4.99
C TYR A 213 15.67 43.69 5.72
N GLN A 214 14.99 42.77 5.06
CA GLN A 214 13.96 42.00 5.74
C GLN A 214 14.58 40.96 6.66
N GLU A 215 14.04 40.82 7.88
CA GLU A 215 14.33 39.66 8.73
C GLU A 215 13.94 38.42 7.94
N ARG A 216 14.90 37.50 7.77
CA ARG A 216 14.64 36.26 7.08
C ARG A 216 13.77 35.38 7.98
N PRO A 217 12.60 34.92 7.55
CA PRO A 217 11.86 33.93 8.28
C PRO A 217 12.69 32.65 8.41
N LYS A 218 12.29 31.74 9.31
CA LYS A 218 12.95 30.43 9.49
C LYS A 218 13.08 29.67 8.16
N PHE A 219 12.09 29.85 7.30
CA PHE A 219 12.10 29.36 5.92
C PHE A 219 12.12 30.53 4.97
N TYR A 220 13.17 30.59 4.17
CA TYR A 220 13.33 31.66 3.21
C TYR A 220 12.80 31.23 1.85
N PRO A 221 11.70 31.80 1.34
CA PRO A 221 11.14 31.38 0.06
C PRO A 221 12.02 31.84 -1.10
N THR A 222 12.33 30.89 -1.98
CA THR A 222 12.81 31.17 -3.33
C THR A 222 11.62 31.36 -4.25
N GLN A 223 11.70 32.26 -5.22
CA GLN A 223 10.54 32.64 -6.03
C GLN A 223 10.81 32.42 -7.51
N LEU A 224 9.82 31.88 -8.21
CA LEU A 224 9.71 31.87 -9.67
C LEU A 224 8.48 32.74 -10.05
N ILE A 225 8.67 33.76 -10.87
CA ILE A 225 7.62 34.72 -11.27
C ILE A 225 7.28 34.51 -12.74
N LEU A 226 6.04 34.13 -13.00
CA LEU A 226 5.49 33.92 -14.35
C LEU A 226 4.51 35.04 -14.69
N HIS A 227 4.77 35.73 -15.79
CA HIS A 227 3.84 36.69 -16.37
C HIS A 227 3.02 36.01 -17.48
N TYR A 228 1.73 35.83 -17.25
CA TYR A 228 0.81 35.21 -18.18
C TYR A 228 -0.11 36.23 -18.84
N ASP A 229 -0.15 36.27 -20.18
CA ASP A 229 -1.12 37.04 -20.95
C ASP A 229 -2.09 36.07 -21.67
N PRO A 230 -3.41 36.06 -21.37
CA PRO A 230 -4.36 35.14 -22.00
C PRO A 230 -4.46 35.29 -23.53
N LYS A 231 -3.93 36.39 -24.12
CA LYS A 231 -3.91 36.58 -25.56
C LYS A 231 -2.81 35.77 -26.26
N THR A 232 -1.70 35.50 -25.57
CA THR A 232 -0.51 34.85 -26.14
C THR A 232 -0.16 33.52 -25.51
N ASP A 233 -0.69 33.25 -24.30
CA ASP A 233 -0.25 32.12 -23.47
C ASP A 233 -1.36 31.10 -23.23
N ARG A 234 -2.57 31.36 -23.71
CA ARG A 234 -3.66 30.41 -23.63
C ARG A 234 -3.29 29.09 -24.31
N GLY A 235 -3.46 27.96 -23.58
CA GLY A 235 -3.12 26.60 -24.04
C GLY A 235 -1.67 26.20 -23.81
N LYS A 236 -0.85 27.10 -23.24
CA LYS A 236 0.49 26.76 -22.78
C LYS A 236 0.47 26.11 -21.42
N ALA A 237 1.39 25.18 -21.19
CA ALA A 237 1.62 24.53 -19.91
C ALA A 237 3.08 24.73 -19.47
N TYR A 238 3.26 24.92 -18.18
CA TYR A 238 4.53 25.32 -17.59
C TYR A 238 5.02 24.21 -16.66
N PRO A 239 5.95 23.34 -17.11
CA PRO A 239 6.51 22.31 -16.26
C PRO A 239 7.46 22.90 -15.23
N LEU A 240 7.34 22.51 -13.98
CA LEU A 240 8.36 22.68 -12.95
C LEU A 240 9.36 21.53 -13.10
N LEU A 241 10.53 21.86 -13.57
CA LEU A 241 11.62 20.93 -13.87
C LEU A 241 12.57 20.88 -12.69
N MET A 242 13.06 19.68 -12.38
CA MET A 242 13.97 19.47 -11.25
C MET A 242 15.04 18.46 -11.62
N ALA A 243 16.29 18.77 -11.24
CA ALA A 243 17.41 17.84 -11.42
C ALA A 243 18.29 17.81 -10.17
N VAL A 244 18.93 16.69 -9.90
CA VAL A 244 19.88 16.52 -8.79
C VAL A 244 21.15 15.83 -9.24
N GLY A 245 22.30 16.42 -8.87
CA GLY A 245 23.62 15.84 -9.02
C GLY A 245 24.11 15.33 -7.67
N ARG A 246 24.52 14.07 -7.61
CA ARG A 246 24.95 13.39 -6.39
C ARG A 246 26.43 12.98 -6.39
N THR A 247 27.18 13.46 -7.35
CA THR A 247 28.63 13.34 -7.45
C THR A 247 29.20 14.69 -7.89
N ARG A 248 30.50 14.93 -7.71
CA ARG A 248 31.15 16.18 -8.13
C ARG A 248 31.00 16.45 -9.62
N GLU A 249 30.91 15.44 -10.44
CA GLU A 249 30.72 15.55 -11.89
C GLU A 249 29.27 15.91 -12.21
N ALA A 250 28.32 15.22 -11.58
CA ALA A 250 26.87 15.42 -11.74
C ALA A 250 26.38 16.74 -11.14
N ALA A 251 26.97 17.22 -10.04
CA ALA A 251 26.57 18.45 -9.33
C ALA A 251 27.10 19.74 -9.96
N THR A 252 27.56 19.69 -11.21
CA THR A 252 28.05 20.89 -11.94
C THR A 252 26.90 21.60 -12.64
N PRO A 253 26.99 22.96 -12.84
CA PRO A 253 25.99 23.72 -13.60
C PRO A 253 25.72 23.12 -14.98
N ALA A 254 26.77 22.66 -15.67
CA ALA A 254 26.63 22.07 -17.01
C ALA A 254 25.85 20.76 -17.02
N SER A 255 26.08 19.88 -16.04
CA SER A 255 25.33 18.60 -15.89
C SER A 255 23.88 18.84 -15.51
N LEU A 256 23.62 19.73 -14.55
CA LEU A 256 22.29 20.11 -14.11
C LEU A 256 21.49 20.78 -15.24
N GLU A 257 22.07 21.74 -15.97
CA GLU A 257 21.44 22.37 -17.14
C GLU A 257 21.12 21.33 -18.22
N ALA A 258 22.03 20.40 -18.49
CA ALA A 258 21.80 19.36 -19.48
C ALA A 258 20.61 18.45 -19.11
N ALA A 259 20.47 18.09 -17.85
CA ALA A 259 19.35 17.30 -17.34
C ALA A 259 18.02 18.07 -17.45
N LEU A 260 17.96 19.32 -16.99
CA LEU A 260 16.77 20.18 -17.13
C LEU A 260 16.37 20.37 -18.58
N ARG A 261 17.34 20.55 -19.46
CA ARG A 261 17.11 20.71 -20.91
C ARG A 261 16.52 19.46 -21.53
N GLU A 262 17.05 18.31 -21.21
CA GLU A 262 16.54 17.01 -21.67
C GLU A 262 15.14 16.77 -21.15
N GLU A 263 14.91 17.00 -19.86
CA GLU A 263 13.60 16.87 -19.21
C GLU A 263 12.56 17.79 -19.86
N ASN A 264 12.87 19.08 -20.09
CA ASN A 264 11.95 20.00 -20.73
C ASN A 264 11.61 19.60 -22.18
N MET A 265 12.60 19.19 -22.97
CA MET A 265 12.38 18.75 -24.35
C MET A 265 11.54 17.46 -24.43
N GLN A 266 11.62 16.60 -23.42
CA GLN A 266 10.94 15.31 -23.36
C GLN A 266 9.69 15.32 -22.45
N ALA A 267 9.31 16.43 -21.83
CA ALA A 267 8.28 16.51 -20.79
C ALA A 267 6.97 15.80 -21.20
N LEU A 268 6.47 16.07 -22.40
CA LEU A 268 5.25 15.40 -22.90
C LEU A 268 5.48 13.91 -23.16
N ALA A 269 6.66 13.50 -23.61
CA ALA A 269 6.97 12.09 -23.86
C ALA A 269 7.12 11.32 -22.54
N LEU A 270 7.75 11.92 -21.53
CA LEU A 270 7.87 11.37 -20.19
C LEU A 270 6.49 11.14 -19.54
N TYR A 271 5.60 12.14 -19.64
CA TYR A 271 4.22 11.97 -19.17
C TYR A 271 3.53 10.82 -19.91
N ARG A 272 3.58 10.80 -21.25
CA ARG A 272 2.94 9.74 -22.05
C ARG A 272 3.48 8.35 -21.73
N GLN A 273 4.76 8.23 -21.43
CA GLN A 273 5.36 6.95 -21.05
C GLN A 273 4.75 6.41 -19.73
N THR A 274 4.53 7.28 -18.75
CA THR A 274 3.86 6.91 -17.49
C THR A 274 2.39 6.59 -17.72
N ALA A 275 1.67 7.39 -18.51
CA ALA A 275 0.28 7.16 -18.85
C ALA A 275 0.10 5.82 -19.61
N ASP A 276 0.95 5.53 -20.60
CA ASP A 276 0.94 4.27 -21.36
C ASP A 276 1.24 3.07 -20.46
N TYR A 277 2.16 3.20 -19.49
CA TYR A 277 2.47 2.14 -18.53
C TYR A 277 1.23 1.76 -17.71
N TYR A 278 0.54 2.74 -17.13
CA TYR A 278 -0.65 2.45 -16.31
C TYR A 278 -1.89 2.09 -17.16
N ALA A 279 -2.00 2.59 -18.38
CA ALA A 279 -3.06 2.16 -19.30
C ALA A 279 -3.00 0.66 -19.62
N HIS A 280 -1.80 0.07 -19.61
CA HIS A 280 -1.56 -1.36 -19.87
C HIS A 280 -1.27 -2.17 -18.61
N PHE A 281 -1.36 -1.56 -17.42
CA PHE A 281 -0.97 -2.19 -16.16
C PHE A 281 -1.70 -3.51 -15.88
N PHE A 282 -2.99 -3.56 -16.21
CA PHE A 282 -3.84 -4.73 -16.00
C PHE A 282 -3.97 -5.66 -17.22
N ASP A 283 -3.20 -5.48 -18.28
CA ASP A 283 -3.26 -6.39 -19.45
C ASP A 283 -2.90 -7.83 -19.08
N THR A 284 -2.02 -8.00 -18.08
CA THR A 284 -1.53 -9.32 -17.63
C THR A 284 -1.62 -9.53 -16.13
N ARG A 285 -1.99 -8.51 -15.36
CA ARG A 285 -2.19 -8.59 -13.91
C ARG A 285 -3.67 -8.83 -13.59
N MET A 286 -3.92 -9.51 -12.49
CA MET A 286 -5.28 -9.86 -12.08
C MET A 286 -6.12 -8.60 -11.81
N THR A 287 -7.39 -8.67 -12.24
CA THR A 287 -8.46 -7.77 -11.79
C THR A 287 -9.66 -8.58 -11.35
N VAL A 288 -10.50 -7.96 -10.53
CA VAL A 288 -11.78 -8.53 -10.13
C VAL A 288 -12.93 -7.80 -10.83
N ASP A 289 -13.95 -8.56 -11.22
CA ASP A 289 -15.23 -8.05 -11.71
C ASP A 289 -16.35 -8.73 -10.94
N THR A 290 -17.05 -7.94 -10.12
CA THR A 290 -18.10 -8.39 -9.20
C THR A 290 -19.29 -7.42 -9.29
N PRO A 291 -20.45 -7.74 -8.72
CA PRO A 291 -21.56 -6.79 -8.60
C PRO A 291 -21.25 -5.54 -7.77
N ASP A 292 -20.16 -5.54 -7.01
CA ASP A 292 -19.70 -4.41 -6.18
C ASP A 292 -18.62 -3.60 -6.92
N ALA A 293 -19.06 -2.55 -7.63
CA ALA A 293 -18.15 -1.71 -8.40
C ALA A 293 -17.12 -0.95 -7.53
N THR A 294 -17.46 -0.63 -6.28
CA THR A 294 -16.54 0.01 -5.34
C THR A 294 -15.41 -0.94 -4.99
N PHE A 295 -15.74 -2.16 -4.59
CA PHE A 295 -14.75 -3.20 -4.32
C PHE A 295 -13.84 -3.50 -5.53
N ASN A 296 -14.43 -3.54 -6.75
CA ASN A 296 -13.64 -3.73 -7.98
C ASN A 296 -12.60 -2.62 -8.18
N ASN A 297 -12.95 -1.38 -7.88
CA ASN A 297 -12.03 -0.24 -7.96
C ASN A 297 -10.99 -0.26 -6.83
N ASP A 298 -11.40 -0.55 -5.60
CA ASP A 298 -10.50 -0.63 -4.44
C ASP A 298 -9.41 -1.69 -4.66
N PHE A 299 -9.77 -2.84 -5.22
CA PHE A 299 -8.81 -3.89 -5.58
C PHE A 299 -7.77 -3.40 -6.61
N ARG A 300 -8.22 -2.70 -7.65
CA ARG A 300 -7.32 -2.15 -8.68
C ARG A 300 -6.40 -1.09 -8.10
N TRP A 301 -6.93 -0.18 -7.30
CA TRP A 301 -6.13 0.85 -6.64
C TRP A 301 -5.11 0.27 -5.66
N ALA A 302 -5.46 -0.76 -4.91
CA ALA A 302 -4.51 -1.45 -4.04
C ALA A 302 -3.31 -2.02 -4.81
N ALA A 303 -3.53 -2.63 -5.97
CA ALA A 303 -2.45 -3.14 -6.82
C ALA A 303 -1.59 -2.02 -7.42
N ILE A 304 -2.21 -0.91 -7.86
CA ILE A 304 -1.50 0.28 -8.37
C ILE A 304 -0.68 0.92 -7.24
N SER A 305 -1.27 1.08 -6.06
CA SER A 305 -0.62 1.64 -4.86
C SER A 305 0.66 0.86 -4.49
N ILE A 306 0.64 -0.47 -4.57
CA ILE A 306 1.84 -1.31 -4.38
C ILE A 306 2.89 -0.99 -5.45
N ASP A 307 2.51 -0.89 -6.72
CA ASP A 307 3.43 -0.62 -7.83
C ASP A 307 4.10 0.77 -7.71
N GLN A 308 3.37 1.78 -7.24
CA GLN A 308 3.87 3.14 -7.03
C GLN A 308 4.94 3.25 -5.92
N LEU A 309 5.08 2.23 -5.09
CA LEU A 309 6.11 2.16 -4.03
C LEU A 309 7.41 1.49 -4.50
N ARG A 310 7.56 1.20 -5.78
CA ARG A 310 8.84 0.78 -6.36
C ARG A 310 9.82 1.94 -6.38
N VAL A 311 10.99 1.74 -5.80
CA VAL A 311 12.06 2.75 -5.77
C VAL A 311 13.38 2.16 -6.27
N ARG A 312 14.05 2.90 -7.11
CA ARG A 312 15.36 2.55 -7.64
C ARG A 312 16.48 2.95 -6.68
N HIS A 313 17.32 1.98 -6.33
CA HIS A 313 18.51 2.17 -5.52
C HIS A 313 19.75 1.75 -6.34
N GLY A 314 20.47 2.72 -6.88
CA GLY A 314 21.52 2.43 -7.86
C GLY A 314 20.98 1.74 -9.11
N ASN A 315 21.43 0.51 -9.35
CA ASN A 315 20.96 -0.33 -10.47
C ASN A 315 19.91 -1.37 -10.06
N GLU A 316 19.55 -1.42 -8.78
CA GLU A 316 18.53 -2.32 -8.23
C GLU A 316 17.21 -1.57 -8.07
N THR A 317 16.13 -2.30 -7.92
CA THR A 317 14.81 -1.78 -7.56
C THR A 317 14.27 -2.59 -6.38
N GLY A 318 13.68 -1.91 -5.41
CA GLY A 318 13.02 -2.52 -4.26
C GLY A 318 11.72 -1.81 -3.95
N LEU A 319 10.97 -2.32 -2.97
CA LEU A 319 9.72 -1.75 -2.48
C LEU A 319 9.97 -0.99 -1.17
N VAL A 320 9.56 0.28 -1.13
CA VAL A 320 9.60 1.07 0.10
C VAL A 320 8.31 0.87 0.91
N ALA A 321 8.38 1.00 2.24
CA ALA A 321 7.24 0.67 3.09
C ALA A 321 6.09 1.67 3.00
N GLY A 322 6.38 2.97 2.81
CA GLY A 322 5.30 3.93 2.63
C GLY A 322 5.74 5.39 2.66
N PHE A 323 4.87 6.26 2.18
CA PHE A 323 5.13 7.70 2.12
C PHE A 323 4.20 8.52 3.02
N TYR A 324 4.77 9.58 3.56
CA TYR A 324 4.08 10.68 4.21
C TYR A 324 4.96 11.92 4.20
N SER A 325 4.36 13.11 4.32
CA SER A 325 5.09 14.37 4.36
C SER A 325 6.13 14.39 5.48
N SER A 326 7.36 14.81 5.16
CA SER A 326 8.50 14.82 6.09
C SER A 326 8.57 16.09 6.96
N GLY A 327 7.84 17.15 6.60
CA GLY A 327 7.91 18.44 7.25
C GLY A 327 9.33 19.04 7.19
N ASP A 328 9.85 19.50 8.31
CA ASP A 328 11.20 20.10 8.40
C ASP A 328 12.34 19.06 8.23
N SER A 329 12.03 17.77 8.36
CA SER A 329 13.02 16.70 8.25
C SER A 329 13.20 16.23 6.81
N ALA A 330 14.07 15.26 6.58
CA ALA A 330 14.19 14.51 5.33
C ALA A 330 13.82 13.02 5.54
N ARG A 331 12.69 12.78 6.20
CA ARG A 331 12.17 11.45 6.52
C ARG A 331 10.72 11.34 6.04
N PRO A 332 10.48 10.99 4.75
CA PRO A 332 9.14 10.98 4.16
C PRO A 332 8.37 9.71 4.57
N GLY A 333 7.77 9.72 5.78
CA GLY A 333 7.15 8.52 6.34
C GLY A 333 8.17 7.41 6.55
N PHE A 334 7.94 6.26 5.91
CA PHE A 334 8.84 5.11 5.80
C PHE A 334 9.28 4.90 4.33
N GLY A 335 9.70 5.98 3.66
CA GLY A 335 10.12 5.98 2.26
C GLY A 335 11.43 5.23 1.98
N TRP A 336 11.69 4.11 2.68
CA TRP A 336 12.82 3.21 2.46
C TRP A 336 12.40 1.75 2.58
N PHE A 337 13.30 0.83 2.33
CA PHE A 337 13.03 -0.59 2.12
C PHE A 337 12.88 -1.33 3.45
N PHE A 338 11.82 -2.16 3.59
CA PHE A 338 11.58 -2.98 4.77
C PHE A 338 11.35 -4.43 4.38
N GLY A 339 12.02 -5.34 5.09
CA GLY A 339 11.88 -6.78 4.83
C GLY A 339 10.49 -7.29 5.20
N ARG A 340 9.98 -6.97 6.39
CA ARG A 340 8.66 -7.41 6.86
C ARG A 340 7.55 -6.96 5.90
N ASP A 341 7.51 -5.67 5.58
CA ASP A 341 6.49 -5.07 4.70
C ASP A 341 6.49 -5.72 3.31
N SER A 342 7.70 -5.90 2.75
CA SER A 342 7.87 -6.51 1.45
C SER A 342 7.45 -7.98 1.45
N PHE A 343 7.85 -8.77 2.45
CA PHE A 343 7.52 -10.19 2.48
C PHE A 343 6.01 -10.44 2.62
N TYR A 344 5.29 -9.67 3.42
CA TYR A 344 3.83 -9.72 3.42
C TYR A 344 3.23 -9.29 2.09
N THR A 345 3.76 -8.23 1.49
CA THR A 345 3.25 -7.70 0.20
C THR A 345 3.48 -8.66 -0.97
N ILE A 346 4.55 -9.46 -0.95
CA ILE A 346 4.83 -10.49 -1.96
C ILE A 346 3.63 -11.44 -2.16
N TYR A 347 2.89 -11.77 -1.11
CA TYR A 347 1.66 -12.57 -1.23
C TYR A 347 0.58 -11.88 -2.09
N ALA A 348 0.46 -10.56 -2.01
CA ALA A 348 -0.43 -9.79 -2.89
C ALA A 348 0.09 -9.77 -4.33
N ILE A 349 1.40 -9.51 -4.51
CA ILE A 349 2.04 -9.44 -5.82
C ILE A 349 1.92 -10.79 -6.55
N ASN A 350 2.15 -11.89 -5.87
CA ASN A 350 1.93 -13.23 -6.41
C ASN A 350 0.47 -13.50 -6.72
N SER A 351 -0.46 -12.99 -5.89
CA SER A 351 -1.91 -13.14 -6.11
C SER A 351 -2.36 -12.42 -7.37
N TYR A 352 -1.90 -11.19 -7.63
CA TYR A 352 -2.26 -10.52 -8.88
C TYR A 352 -1.31 -10.84 -10.05
N GLY A 353 -0.30 -11.69 -9.85
CA GLY A 353 0.47 -12.35 -10.91
C GLY A 353 1.65 -11.57 -11.47
N ASP A 354 2.22 -10.57 -10.75
CA ASP A 354 3.46 -9.90 -11.14
C ASP A 354 4.71 -10.59 -10.58
N PHE A 355 4.98 -11.77 -11.08
CA PHE A 355 6.13 -12.57 -10.64
C PHE A 355 7.48 -11.90 -10.91
N ALA A 356 7.55 -10.98 -11.87
CA ALA A 356 8.76 -10.23 -12.15
C ALA A 356 9.08 -9.25 -11.00
N LEU A 357 8.07 -8.56 -10.48
CA LEU A 357 8.22 -7.67 -9.31
C LEU A 357 8.60 -8.45 -8.06
N THR A 358 7.91 -9.58 -7.78
CA THR A 358 8.29 -10.46 -6.65
C THR A 358 9.74 -10.90 -6.73
N ARG A 359 10.18 -11.34 -7.90
CA ARG A 359 11.57 -11.78 -8.09
C ARG A 359 12.56 -10.65 -7.85
N THR A 360 12.27 -9.46 -8.37
CA THR A 360 13.10 -8.26 -8.17
C THR A 360 13.24 -7.94 -6.68
N GLU A 361 12.13 -7.97 -5.94
CA GLU A 361 12.13 -7.67 -4.50
C GLU A 361 12.87 -8.75 -3.69
N LEU A 362 12.68 -10.02 -4.01
CA LEU A 362 13.43 -11.10 -3.36
C LEU A 362 14.95 -10.98 -3.63
N GLU A 363 15.36 -10.67 -4.86
CA GLU A 363 16.77 -10.44 -5.20
C GLU A 363 17.35 -9.25 -4.44
N PHE A 364 16.58 -8.15 -4.30
CA PHE A 364 16.97 -6.95 -3.53
C PHE A 364 17.22 -7.27 -2.05
N LEU A 365 16.32 -8.00 -1.41
CA LEU A 365 16.43 -8.35 0.02
C LEU A 365 17.49 -9.44 0.28
N ILE A 366 17.60 -10.44 -0.60
CA ILE A 366 18.65 -11.48 -0.51
C ILE A 366 20.05 -10.86 -0.59
N ALA A 367 20.25 -9.87 -1.45
CA ALA A 367 21.53 -9.17 -1.55
C ALA A 367 21.97 -8.49 -0.24
N ARG A 368 21.02 -8.27 0.69
CA ARG A 368 21.21 -7.64 2.01
C ARG A 368 21.12 -8.63 3.17
N GLN A 369 21.10 -9.93 2.88
CA GLN A 369 21.12 -10.95 3.92
C GLN A 369 22.42 -10.89 4.72
N ARG A 370 22.34 -10.87 6.06
CA ARG A 370 23.51 -10.93 6.95
C ARG A 370 24.27 -12.27 6.78
N ALA A 371 25.55 -12.27 7.06
CA ALA A 371 26.41 -13.44 6.81
C ALA A 371 25.95 -14.71 7.54
N ASP A 372 25.31 -14.59 8.70
CA ASP A 372 24.74 -15.68 9.51
C ASP A 372 23.32 -16.10 9.08
N GLY A 373 22.73 -15.43 8.08
CA GLY A 373 21.45 -15.79 7.50
C GLY A 373 20.29 -14.88 7.88
N LYS A 374 20.44 -13.95 8.82
CA LYS A 374 19.37 -13.02 9.18
C LYS A 374 18.98 -12.13 8.02
N MET A 375 17.68 -11.98 7.77
CA MET A 375 17.17 -11.05 6.76
C MET A 375 17.07 -9.63 7.31
N PRO A 376 17.21 -8.60 6.44
CA PRO A 376 17.12 -7.21 6.87
C PRO A 376 15.72 -6.87 7.38
N HIS A 377 15.67 -6.00 8.38
CA HIS A 377 14.44 -5.34 8.80
C HIS A 377 14.18 -4.11 7.94
N GLU A 378 15.12 -3.17 7.94
CA GLU A 378 15.02 -1.96 7.13
C GLU A 378 16.36 -1.58 6.49
N TYR A 379 16.31 -0.99 5.30
CA TYR A 379 17.47 -0.53 4.57
C TYR A 379 17.16 0.84 3.96
N SER A 380 17.87 1.89 4.44
CA SER A 380 17.64 3.25 3.94
C SER A 380 18.19 3.43 2.54
N GLN A 381 17.56 4.32 1.76
CA GLN A 381 18.07 4.75 0.46
C GLN A 381 19.40 5.52 0.54
N THR A 382 19.85 5.92 1.74
CA THR A 382 21.13 6.58 2.02
C THR A 382 22.00 5.78 2.99
N ALA A 383 21.77 4.49 3.09
CA ALA A 383 22.49 3.60 4.01
C ALA A 383 24.02 3.68 3.85
N GLU A 384 24.50 3.87 2.62
CA GLU A 384 25.92 3.96 2.31
C GLU A 384 26.61 5.22 2.86
N THR A 385 25.85 6.23 3.32
CA THR A 385 26.39 7.45 3.90
C THR A 385 26.81 7.28 5.37
N VAL A 386 26.44 6.16 5.98
CA VAL A 386 26.74 5.81 7.39
C VAL A 386 27.16 4.35 7.45
N ASP A 387 27.69 3.91 8.61
CA ASP A 387 27.86 2.48 8.88
C ASP A 387 26.50 1.89 9.29
N TRP A 388 25.65 1.65 8.30
CA TRP A 388 24.25 1.24 8.49
C TRP A 388 24.15 -0.09 9.23
N ALA A 389 25.00 -1.06 8.90
CA ALA A 389 24.99 -2.37 9.51
C ALA A 389 25.35 -2.36 11.01
N SER A 390 26.02 -1.31 11.50
CA SER A 390 26.30 -1.13 12.92
C SER A 390 25.17 -0.42 13.68
N THR A 391 24.16 0.09 12.97
CA THR A 391 23.00 0.71 13.58
C THR A 391 22.02 -0.35 14.11
N PRO A 392 21.13 0.01 15.05
CA PRO A 392 20.10 -0.94 15.50
C PRO A 392 18.96 -1.17 14.49
N TYR A 393 19.02 -0.59 13.29
CA TYR A 393 17.90 -0.59 12.34
C TYR A 393 17.92 -1.76 11.37
N GLU A 394 19.04 -2.03 10.69
CA GLU A 394 19.09 -2.97 9.57
C GLU A 394 18.62 -4.39 9.94
N TYR A 395 18.95 -4.84 11.15
CA TYR A 395 18.61 -6.19 11.61
C TYR A 395 17.83 -6.17 12.93
N ALA A 396 17.00 -5.14 13.17
CA ALA A 396 16.28 -4.99 14.44
C ALA A 396 15.15 -6.00 14.62
N ALA A 397 14.53 -6.46 13.55
CA ALA A 397 13.39 -7.37 13.61
C ALA A 397 13.82 -8.84 13.54
N ALA A 398 13.14 -9.69 14.31
CA ALA A 398 13.29 -11.15 14.27
C ALA A 398 12.45 -11.76 13.13
N ASP A 399 11.32 -11.20 12.81
CA ASP A 399 10.29 -11.78 11.94
C ASP A 399 10.60 -11.71 10.43
N SER A 400 11.47 -10.82 9.97
CA SER A 400 11.85 -10.74 8.55
C SER A 400 12.45 -12.06 8.02
N THR A 401 13.12 -12.84 8.90
CA THR A 401 13.77 -14.10 8.49
C THR A 401 12.76 -15.22 8.22
N PRO A 402 11.83 -15.58 9.12
CA PRO A 402 10.76 -16.54 8.81
C PRO A 402 9.87 -16.07 7.64
N LEU A 403 9.51 -14.80 7.59
CA LEU A 403 8.72 -14.26 6.49
C LEU A 403 9.40 -14.41 5.12
N PHE A 404 10.71 -14.31 5.04
CA PHE A 404 11.47 -14.59 3.82
C PHE A 404 11.28 -16.04 3.32
N LEU A 405 11.37 -17.02 4.22
CA LEU A 405 11.18 -18.44 3.85
C LEU A 405 9.76 -18.68 3.33
N MET A 406 8.78 -18.11 4.01
CA MET A 406 7.37 -18.22 3.63
C MET A 406 7.09 -17.53 2.28
N ALA A 407 7.60 -16.32 2.08
CA ALA A 407 7.41 -15.57 0.83
C ALA A 407 8.12 -16.22 -0.37
N MET A 408 9.31 -16.81 -0.17
CA MET A 408 10.03 -17.58 -1.19
C MET A 408 9.22 -18.80 -1.62
N GLU A 409 8.65 -19.54 -0.68
CA GLU A 409 7.81 -20.70 -1.02
C GLU A 409 6.56 -20.25 -1.80
N ASP A 410 5.87 -19.19 -1.35
CA ASP A 410 4.69 -18.68 -2.01
C ASP A 410 4.97 -18.27 -3.46
N TYR A 411 6.10 -17.58 -3.70
CA TYR A 411 6.57 -17.25 -5.04
C TYR A 411 6.77 -18.49 -5.91
N VAL A 412 7.46 -19.50 -5.39
CA VAL A 412 7.75 -20.74 -6.15
C VAL A 412 6.46 -21.54 -6.41
N ASN A 413 5.52 -21.52 -5.48
CA ASN A 413 4.21 -22.16 -5.66
C ASN A 413 3.41 -21.50 -6.78
N ALA A 414 3.39 -20.19 -6.84
CA ALA A 414 2.62 -19.43 -7.83
C ALA A 414 3.30 -19.39 -9.20
N SER A 415 4.62 -19.14 -9.23
CA SER A 415 5.39 -18.95 -10.46
C SER A 415 5.92 -20.25 -11.08
N GLY A 416 6.19 -21.29 -10.27
CA GLY A 416 6.89 -22.50 -10.70
C GLY A 416 8.40 -22.30 -10.92
N ASP A 417 8.97 -21.15 -10.52
CA ASP A 417 10.38 -20.82 -10.75
C ASP A 417 11.33 -21.57 -9.80
N THR A 418 11.41 -22.89 -9.95
CA THR A 418 12.32 -23.73 -9.17
C THR A 418 13.79 -23.37 -9.42
N ALA A 419 14.13 -22.88 -10.62
CA ALA A 419 15.50 -22.46 -10.93
C ALA A 419 15.93 -21.25 -10.07
N PHE A 420 15.03 -20.32 -9.77
CA PHE A 420 15.29 -19.23 -8.86
C PHE A 420 15.52 -19.71 -7.43
N LEU A 421 14.74 -20.68 -6.96
CA LEU A 421 14.91 -21.31 -5.66
C LEU A 421 16.28 -22.03 -5.58
N GLU A 422 16.65 -22.82 -6.60
CA GLU A 422 17.93 -23.52 -6.66
C GLU A 422 19.11 -22.53 -6.64
N LYS A 423 19.03 -21.44 -7.41
CA LYS A 423 20.05 -20.37 -7.42
C LYS A 423 20.24 -19.76 -6.04
N ASN A 424 19.14 -19.51 -5.33
CA ASN A 424 19.14 -18.80 -4.05
C ASN A 424 19.08 -19.76 -2.84
N TRP A 425 19.21 -21.06 -3.06
CA TRP A 425 19.18 -22.06 -1.98
C TRP A 425 20.13 -21.78 -0.83
N PRO A 426 21.38 -21.31 -1.07
CA PRO A 426 22.29 -20.96 0.04
C PRO A 426 21.75 -19.87 0.96
N ALA A 427 20.95 -18.92 0.45
CA ALA A 427 20.32 -17.89 1.26
C ALA A 427 19.14 -18.45 2.06
N VAL A 428 18.32 -19.30 1.44
CA VAL A 428 17.20 -19.99 2.10
C VAL A 428 17.71 -20.89 3.24
N GLU A 429 18.74 -21.70 2.99
CA GLU A 429 19.31 -22.59 3.98
C GLU A 429 19.92 -21.82 5.18
N LYS A 430 20.61 -20.71 4.92
CA LYS A 430 21.16 -19.85 5.98
C LYS A 430 20.07 -19.18 6.81
N ALA A 431 18.97 -18.72 6.20
CA ALA A 431 17.86 -18.11 6.92
C ALA A 431 17.22 -19.12 7.88
N TRP A 432 16.96 -20.33 7.42
CA TRP A 432 16.42 -21.39 8.27
C TRP A 432 17.37 -21.82 9.38
N GLU A 433 18.69 -21.93 9.09
CA GLU A 433 19.69 -22.24 10.12
C GLU A 433 19.80 -21.13 11.16
N PHE A 434 19.61 -19.85 10.75
CA PHE A 434 19.56 -18.74 11.68
C PHE A 434 18.39 -18.90 12.66
N GLU A 435 17.17 -19.16 12.21
CA GLU A 435 16.01 -19.37 13.10
C GLU A 435 16.25 -20.53 14.05
N ARG A 436 16.69 -21.67 13.52
CA ARG A 436 16.89 -22.90 14.27
C ARG A 436 17.95 -22.78 15.36
N THR A 437 18.91 -21.85 15.23
CA THR A 437 20.02 -21.65 16.17
C THR A 437 19.79 -20.52 17.18
N HIS A 438 18.68 -19.78 17.05
CA HIS A 438 18.33 -18.66 17.96
C HIS A 438 17.09 -18.97 18.81
N ASP A 439 17.06 -20.19 19.31
CA ASP A 439 16.27 -20.66 20.44
C ASP A 439 17.16 -20.59 21.67
N THR A 440 17.02 -19.55 22.50
CA THR A 440 17.98 -19.28 23.58
C THR A 440 17.60 -19.88 24.91
N ASP A 441 16.38 -20.35 25.10
CA ASP A 441 15.94 -21.08 26.30
C ASP A 441 15.87 -22.60 26.10
N GLY A 442 16.04 -23.07 24.87
CA GLY A 442 16.13 -24.49 24.52
C GLY A 442 14.77 -25.16 24.41
N ASP A 443 13.70 -24.39 24.18
CA ASP A 443 12.37 -24.93 24.02
C ASP A 443 12.07 -25.40 22.59
N GLY A 444 12.92 -25.07 21.64
CA GLY A 444 12.80 -25.46 20.22
C GLY A 444 12.07 -24.43 19.35
N ILE A 445 11.67 -23.30 19.88
CA ILE A 445 10.98 -22.22 19.18
C ILE A 445 11.93 -21.03 19.01
N TYR A 446 11.89 -20.37 17.89
CA TYR A 446 12.62 -19.14 17.64
C TYR A 446 12.12 -17.98 18.51
N ASP A 447 13.01 -17.26 19.16
CA ASP A 447 12.69 -16.23 20.15
C ASP A 447 13.16 -14.82 19.79
N ASN A 448 12.79 -13.84 20.63
CA ASN A 448 13.12 -12.43 20.46
C ASN A 448 14.58 -12.06 20.82
N SER A 449 15.49 -13.02 21.00
CA SER A 449 16.88 -12.77 21.38
C SER A 449 17.66 -11.94 20.34
N GLN A 450 17.21 -11.96 19.08
CA GLN A 450 17.86 -11.27 17.97
C GLN A 450 17.07 -10.07 17.47
N GLY A 451 16.11 -9.59 18.21
CA GLY A 451 15.23 -8.49 17.84
C GLY A 451 13.78 -8.80 18.20
N THR A 452 12.89 -7.92 17.84
CA THR A 452 11.47 -8.10 18.12
C THR A 452 10.76 -8.73 16.91
N GLY A 453 9.59 -9.31 17.17
CA GLY A 453 8.64 -9.59 16.11
C GLY A 453 8.04 -8.29 15.57
N TRP A 454 6.77 -8.32 15.22
CA TRP A 454 6.08 -7.11 14.78
C TRP A 454 5.96 -6.06 15.89
N VAL A 455 5.71 -6.49 17.13
CA VAL A 455 5.62 -5.60 18.29
C VAL A 455 7.02 -5.15 18.71
N GLU A 456 7.29 -3.87 18.63
CA GLU A 456 8.63 -3.32 18.98
C GLU A 456 8.68 -2.74 20.40
N SER A 457 7.54 -2.55 21.03
CA SER A 457 7.45 -2.07 22.42
C SER A 457 6.28 -2.71 23.16
N TRP A 458 6.52 -3.16 24.39
CA TRP A 458 5.51 -3.77 25.25
C TRP A 458 5.74 -3.43 26.72
N ILE A 459 4.69 -3.30 27.51
CA ILE A 459 4.74 -2.90 28.91
C ILE A 459 4.58 -4.14 29.80
N PRO A 460 5.44 -4.31 30.82
CA PRO A 460 6.55 -3.43 31.26
C PRO A 460 7.86 -3.61 30.46
N LYS A 461 8.00 -4.68 29.69
CA LYS A 461 9.16 -5.01 28.85
C LYS A 461 8.74 -5.90 27.70
N MET A 462 9.53 -5.92 26.65
CA MET A 462 9.37 -6.90 25.57
C MET A 462 9.47 -8.33 26.10
N PRO A 463 8.60 -9.23 25.65
CA PRO A 463 8.65 -10.64 26.04
C PRO A 463 9.87 -11.33 25.44
N HIS A 464 10.27 -12.45 26.08
CA HIS A 464 11.30 -13.32 25.51
C HIS A 464 10.79 -14.00 24.24
N GLN A 465 9.54 -14.45 24.25
CA GLN A 465 8.92 -15.17 23.15
C GLN A 465 7.43 -14.77 23.02
N GLU A 466 7.03 -14.39 21.85
CA GLU A 466 5.63 -13.99 21.55
C GLU A 466 4.97 -14.96 20.58
N ILE A 467 3.64 -15.11 20.69
CA ILE A 467 2.88 -16.05 19.88
C ILE A 467 2.99 -15.77 18.38
N TYR A 468 3.08 -14.52 17.99
CA TYR A 468 3.26 -14.13 16.59
C TYR A 468 4.53 -14.75 15.99
N LEU A 469 5.67 -14.58 16.64
CA LEU A 469 6.95 -15.10 16.14
C LEU A 469 7.00 -16.64 16.20
N ALA A 470 6.41 -17.25 17.25
CA ALA A 470 6.31 -18.70 17.36
C ALA A 470 5.49 -19.32 16.21
N LEU A 471 4.40 -18.68 15.80
CA LEU A 471 3.58 -19.11 14.67
C LEU A 471 4.30 -18.91 13.34
N LEU A 472 5.07 -17.83 13.18
CA LEU A 472 5.88 -17.64 11.98
C LEU A 472 6.99 -18.70 11.86
N ASP A 473 7.62 -19.12 12.95
CA ASP A 473 8.60 -20.22 12.95
C ASP A 473 7.96 -21.55 12.53
N GLU A 474 6.73 -21.83 12.99
CA GLU A 474 5.97 -23.00 12.54
C GLU A 474 5.75 -23.00 11.03
N GLU A 475 5.20 -21.88 10.50
CA GLU A 475 4.91 -21.73 9.08
C GLU A 475 6.18 -21.75 8.23
N ALA A 476 7.23 -21.06 8.65
CA ALA A 476 8.53 -21.00 7.96
C ALA A 476 9.22 -22.38 7.92
N SER A 477 9.18 -23.12 9.03
CA SER A 477 9.67 -24.49 9.08
C SER A 477 8.89 -25.40 8.11
N GLY A 478 7.58 -25.24 8.03
CA GLY A 478 6.74 -25.93 7.06
C GLY A 478 7.08 -25.55 5.60
N ALA A 479 7.29 -24.28 5.32
CA ALA A 479 7.73 -23.78 4.02
C ALA A 479 9.10 -24.34 3.64
N MET A 480 10.05 -24.36 4.58
CA MET A 480 11.38 -24.95 4.39
C MET A 480 11.30 -26.44 4.04
N ALA A 481 10.45 -27.21 4.71
CA ALA A 481 10.25 -28.63 4.42
C ALA A 481 9.81 -28.83 2.96
N ARG A 482 8.83 -28.05 2.50
CA ARG A 482 8.27 -28.15 1.14
C ARG A 482 9.25 -27.69 0.05
N MET A 483 9.96 -26.58 0.28
CA MET A 483 11.01 -26.10 -0.62
C MET A 483 12.15 -27.10 -0.73
N SER A 484 12.56 -27.70 0.40
CA SER A 484 13.61 -28.75 0.43
C SER A 484 13.23 -29.99 -0.39
N GLN A 485 11.96 -30.40 -0.35
CA GLN A 485 11.46 -31.51 -1.19
C GLN A 485 11.56 -31.15 -2.68
N ARG A 486 11.21 -29.92 -3.07
CA ARG A 486 11.31 -29.46 -4.47
C ARG A 486 12.71 -29.49 -5.02
N VAL A 487 13.71 -29.14 -4.22
CA VAL A 487 15.14 -29.17 -4.61
C VAL A 487 15.85 -30.45 -4.18
N GLN A 488 15.11 -31.49 -3.80
CA GLN A 488 15.61 -32.84 -3.46
C GLN A 488 16.60 -32.89 -2.28
N LYS A 489 16.44 -31.98 -1.31
CA LYS A 489 17.21 -31.93 -0.06
C LYS A 489 16.47 -32.71 1.04
N THR A 490 16.41 -34.04 0.90
CA THR A 490 15.57 -34.93 1.72
C THR A 490 15.87 -34.82 3.22
N ASP A 491 17.16 -34.74 3.62
CA ASP A 491 17.52 -34.68 5.04
C ASP A 491 17.05 -33.36 5.68
N VAL A 492 17.15 -32.25 4.95
CA VAL A 492 16.68 -30.94 5.40
C VAL A 492 15.15 -30.93 5.47
N ALA A 493 14.49 -31.52 4.48
CA ALA A 493 13.02 -31.64 4.48
C ALA A 493 12.52 -32.38 5.73
N GLN A 494 13.16 -33.50 6.09
CA GLN A 494 12.79 -34.28 7.26
C GLN A 494 12.99 -33.47 8.56
N GLN A 495 14.14 -32.79 8.72
CA GLN A 495 14.41 -31.96 9.90
C GLN A 495 13.39 -30.83 10.05
N ALA A 496 13.03 -30.18 8.94
CA ALA A 496 12.06 -29.09 8.93
C ALA A 496 10.64 -29.59 9.25
N GLU A 497 10.24 -30.77 8.74
CA GLU A 497 8.95 -31.40 9.11
C GLU A 497 8.89 -31.78 10.59
N GLU A 498 9.98 -32.31 11.13
CA GLU A 498 10.06 -32.67 12.57
C GLU A 498 9.96 -31.41 13.44
N ARG A 499 10.62 -30.30 13.04
CA ARG A 499 10.52 -29.03 13.75
C ARG A 499 9.11 -28.47 13.69
N THR A 500 8.45 -28.42 12.52
CA THR A 500 7.05 -27.98 12.38
C THR A 500 6.15 -28.75 13.34
N LYS A 501 6.22 -30.08 13.34
CA LYS A 501 5.39 -30.93 14.23
C LYS A 501 5.64 -30.65 15.71
N MET A 502 6.89 -30.38 16.08
CA MET A 502 7.25 -30.05 17.45
C MET A 502 6.64 -28.72 17.87
N ILE A 503 6.77 -27.66 17.04
CA ILE A 503 6.21 -26.33 17.33
C ILE A 503 4.69 -26.39 17.39
N THR A 504 4.03 -27.02 16.41
CA THR A 504 2.57 -27.25 16.41
C THR A 504 2.06 -27.89 17.72
N ALA A 505 2.82 -28.84 18.27
CA ALA A 505 2.43 -29.50 19.53
C ALA A 505 2.67 -28.61 20.76
N LYS A 506 3.63 -27.72 20.73
CA LYS A 506 4.01 -26.87 21.86
C LYS A 506 3.17 -25.62 22.03
N ILE A 507 2.86 -24.93 20.94
CA ILE A 507 2.10 -23.67 21.00
C ILE A 507 0.83 -23.79 21.86
N PRO A 508 -0.06 -24.79 21.70
CA PRO A 508 -1.25 -24.90 22.54
C PRO A 508 -0.96 -25.18 24.02
N GLN A 509 0.23 -25.67 24.36
CA GLN A 509 0.65 -25.96 25.74
C GLN A 509 1.25 -24.74 26.43
N GLU A 510 2.06 -23.97 25.72
CA GLU A 510 2.79 -22.81 26.25
C GLU A 510 1.93 -21.55 26.25
N TYR A 511 1.16 -21.35 25.18
CA TYR A 511 0.25 -20.21 25.04
C TYR A 511 -1.19 -20.55 25.42
N THR A 512 -1.38 -21.24 26.52
CA THR A 512 -2.68 -21.72 27.00
C THR A 512 -3.73 -20.62 27.07
N GLN A 513 -4.92 -20.88 26.53
CA GLN A 513 -6.05 -19.96 26.61
C GLN A 513 -6.57 -19.80 28.04
N THR A 514 -6.75 -18.56 28.51
CA THR A 514 -7.42 -18.27 29.79
C THR A 514 -8.54 -17.25 29.67
N LYS A 515 -8.56 -16.48 28.58
CA LYS A 515 -9.56 -15.45 28.30
C LYS A 515 -10.30 -15.68 26.97
N GLY A 516 -10.34 -16.92 26.48
CA GLY A 516 -10.89 -17.22 25.17
C GLY A 516 -10.01 -16.75 23.97
N VAL A 517 -8.79 -16.28 24.24
CA VAL A 517 -7.77 -15.94 23.24
C VAL A 517 -6.46 -16.53 23.71
N TYR A 518 -5.63 -17.05 22.80
CA TYR A 518 -4.29 -17.49 23.11
C TYR A 518 -3.48 -16.36 23.75
N ALA A 519 -2.62 -16.70 24.71
CA ALA A 519 -1.77 -15.73 25.40
C ALA A 519 -0.88 -14.97 24.41
N PHE A 520 -0.59 -13.71 24.72
CA PHE A 520 0.29 -12.89 23.90
C PHE A 520 1.73 -13.43 23.89
N SER A 521 2.24 -13.81 25.07
CA SER A 521 3.62 -14.27 25.18
C SER A 521 3.81 -15.34 26.25
N TYR A 522 4.83 -16.16 26.01
CA TYR A 522 5.37 -17.14 26.96
C TYR A 522 6.81 -16.79 27.29
N ASN A 523 7.13 -16.67 28.57
CA ASN A 523 8.43 -16.23 29.06
C ASN A 523 9.10 -17.26 30.00
N GLY A 524 8.83 -18.53 29.79
CA GLY A 524 9.39 -19.61 30.59
C GLY A 524 9.08 -19.40 32.07
N SER A 525 10.14 -19.30 32.90
CA SER A 525 10.01 -19.11 34.36
C SER A 525 9.47 -17.74 34.78
N GLU A 526 9.45 -16.74 33.91
CA GLU A 526 8.90 -15.40 34.17
C GLU A 526 7.37 -15.36 34.01
N GLY A 527 6.77 -16.42 33.43
CA GLY A 527 5.33 -16.58 33.32
C GLY A 527 4.77 -16.27 31.94
N VAL A 528 3.44 -16.21 31.86
CA VAL A 528 2.66 -16.05 30.64
C VAL A 528 1.91 -14.72 30.69
N ASP A 529 1.98 -13.93 29.61
CA ASP A 529 1.16 -12.73 29.45
C ASP A 529 -0.14 -13.09 28.73
N TYR A 530 -1.26 -13.05 29.47
CA TYR A 530 -2.59 -13.38 28.98
C TYR A 530 -3.34 -12.20 28.36
N THR A 531 -2.66 -11.13 27.99
CA THR A 531 -3.30 -10.03 27.26
C THR A 531 -3.93 -10.54 25.97
N ALA A 532 -5.21 -10.24 25.80
CA ALA A 532 -5.91 -10.64 24.58
C ALA A 532 -5.53 -9.75 23.42
N THR A 533 -4.96 -10.38 22.38
CA THR A 533 -4.46 -9.72 21.18
C THR A 533 -5.04 -10.34 19.92
N ILE A 534 -4.84 -9.65 18.78
CA ILE A 534 -5.20 -10.15 17.45
C ILE A 534 -4.12 -11.06 16.85
N TYR A 535 -2.90 -11.09 17.43
CA TYR A 535 -1.72 -11.71 16.82
C TYR A 535 -1.84 -13.21 16.53
N PRO A 536 -2.62 -14.01 17.30
CA PRO A 536 -2.83 -15.41 16.93
C PRO A 536 -3.50 -15.61 15.54
N ALA A 537 -4.08 -14.55 14.94
CA ALA A 537 -4.69 -14.63 13.61
C ALA A 537 -3.69 -15.01 12.52
N VAL A 538 -2.40 -14.76 12.72
CA VAL A 538 -1.35 -15.14 11.74
C VAL A 538 -1.23 -16.65 11.55
N ALA A 539 -1.70 -17.48 12.49
CA ALA A 539 -1.69 -18.94 12.37
C ALA A 539 -2.36 -19.46 11.09
N TRP A 540 -3.30 -18.71 10.53
CA TRP A 540 -4.00 -19.09 9.31
C TRP A 540 -3.44 -18.45 8.05
N TRP A 541 -2.27 -17.77 8.14
CA TRP A 541 -1.76 -16.97 7.02
C TRP A 541 -1.41 -17.82 5.79
N ASP A 542 -0.67 -18.90 5.94
CA ASP A 542 -0.33 -19.80 4.82
C ASP A 542 -1.40 -20.92 4.58
N GLY A 543 -2.38 -21.04 5.49
CA GLY A 543 -3.49 -21.99 5.41
C GLY A 543 -3.16 -23.40 5.89
N ARG A 544 -2.13 -23.57 6.66
CA ARG A 544 -1.65 -24.89 7.11
C ARG A 544 -1.56 -25.04 8.62
N ALA A 545 -1.26 -23.95 9.35
CA ALA A 545 -1.34 -23.93 10.79
C ALA A 545 -2.80 -23.71 11.23
N GLU A 546 -3.18 -24.30 12.34
CA GLU A 546 -4.48 -24.12 12.99
C GLU A 546 -4.30 -24.16 14.51
N LEU A 547 -4.89 -23.19 15.19
CA LEU A 547 -4.92 -23.20 16.64
C LEU A 547 -6.19 -23.93 17.12
N PRO A 548 -6.07 -25.00 17.93
CA PRO A 548 -7.23 -25.73 18.45
C PRO A 548 -8.06 -24.85 19.39
N GLN A 549 -9.38 -25.16 19.50
CA GLN A 549 -10.30 -24.46 20.40
C GLN A 549 -10.37 -22.93 20.18
N SER A 550 -10.38 -22.50 18.92
CA SER A 550 -10.31 -21.09 18.54
C SER A 550 -11.67 -20.38 18.44
N ASP A 551 -12.81 -21.06 18.57
CA ASP A 551 -14.16 -20.49 18.34
C ASP A 551 -14.45 -19.25 19.20
N GLU A 552 -14.07 -19.28 20.49
CA GLU A 552 -14.24 -18.11 21.37
C GLU A 552 -13.36 -16.95 20.95
N MET A 553 -12.17 -17.22 20.44
CA MET A 553 -11.23 -16.22 19.93
C MET A 553 -11.83 -15.48 18.72
N PHE A 554 -12.38 -16.20 17.74
CA PHE A 554 -13.07 -15.60 16.60
C PHE A 554 -14.29 -14.78 17.03
N THR A 555 -15.07 -15.28 17.99
CA THR A 555 -16.21 -14.55 18.59
C THR A 555 -15.78 -13.20 19.18
N ARG A 556 -14.65 -13.16 19.89
CA ARG A 556 -14.09 -11.93 20.46
C ARG A 556 -13.54 -11.00 19.37
N TRP A 557 -12.78 -11.52 18.41
CA TRP A 557 -12.21 -10.73 17.33
C TRP A 557 -13.27 -10.05 16.46
N ALA A 558 -14.37 -10.74 16.18
CA ALA A 558 -15.51 -10.21 15.45
C ALA A 558 -16.33 -9.19 16.26
N SER A 559 -16.25 -9.18 17.61
CA SER A 559 -17.03 -8.30 18.48
C SER A 559 -16.48 -6.86 18.51
N HIS A 560 -17.27 -5.93 19.08
CA HIS A 560 -16.84 -4.55 19.30
C HIS A 560 -15.60 -4.42 20.21
N GLU A 561 -15.18 -5.48 20.86
CA GLU A 561 -13.94 -5.50 21.65
C GLU A 561 -12.71 -5.33 20.76
N PHE A 562 -12.68 -5.99 19.63
CA PHE A 562 -11.59 -5.88 18.65
C PHE A 562 -12.01 -5.17 17.36
N SER A 563 -13.20 -5.47 16.82
CA SER A 563 -13.67 -4.97 15.54
C SER A 563 -14.27 -3.57 15.63
N THR A 564 -13.71 -2.62 14.90
CA THR A 564 -14.28 -1.29 14.68
C THR A 564 -15.09 -1.27 13.37
N ASP A 565 -15.46 -0.09 12.87
CA ASP A 565 -16.06 0.07 11.53
C ASP A 565 -14.98 0.30 10.45
N TRP A 566 -13.70 0.34 10.83
CA TRP A 566 -12.54 0.59 9.96
C TRP A 566 -11.41 -0.45 10.11
N GLY A 567 -11.64 -1.55 10.82
CA GLY A 567 -10.72 -2.65 10.98
C GLY A 567 -10.63 -3.18 12.40
N THR A 568 -9.63 -4.01 12.67
CA THR A 568 -9.41 -4.65 13.97
C THR A 568 -8.36 -3.93 14.80
N ARG A 569 -8.58 -3.85 16.11
CA ARG A 569 -7.58 -3.43 17.11
C ARG A 569 -6.56 -4.54 17.31
N ASP A 570 -5.33 -4.17 17.62
CA ASP A 570 -4.28 -5.14 18.00
C ASP A 570 -4.49 -5.74 19.39
N VAL A 571 -5.04 -4.95 20.32
CA VAL A 571 -5.33 -5.36 21.71
C VAL A 571 -6.82 -5.12 22.02
N GLY A 572 -7.44 -6.04 22.73
CA GLY A 572 -8.84 -5.91 23.13
C GLY A 572 -9.08 -4.68 24.01
N ASN A 573 -10.13 -3.91 23.74
CA ASN A 573 -10.40 -2.63 24.41
C ASN A 573 -10.75 -2.73 25.91
N HIS A 574 -10.82 -3.94 26.44
CA HIS A 574 -11.03 -4.23 27.88
C HIS A 574 -9.72 -4.62 28.59
N GLU A 575 -8.62 -4.76 27.87
CA GLU A 575 -7.33 -5.08 28.46
C GLU A 575 -6.72 -3.88 29.19
N ALA A 576 -5.99 -4.17 30.27
CA ALA A 576 -5.42 -3.11 31.12
C ALA A 576 -4.41 -2.21 30.46
N ILE A 577 -3.75 -2.70 29.39
CA ILE A 577 -2.76 -1.96 28.62
C ILE A 577 -3.37 -1.23 27.41
N TYR A 578 -4.68 -1.40 27.16
CA TYR A 578 -5.33 -0.78 26.00
C TYR A 578 -5.20 0.73 26.01
N ASP A 579 -4.67 1.27 24.92
CA ASP A 579 -4.58 2.69 24.66
C ASP A 579 -4.89 2.93 23.16
N PRO A 580 -6.05 3.51 22.81
CA PRO A 580 -6.51 3.64 21.42
C PRO A 580 -5.61 4.52 20.54
N ILE A 581 -4.65 5.22 21.12
CA ILE A 581 -3.67 6.05 20.42
C ILE A 581 -2.22 5.53 20.57
N SER A 582 -2.05 4.36 21.17
CA SER A 582 -0.75 3.68 21.20
C SER A 582 -0.49 2.96 19.88
N TYR A 583 0.72 3.03 19.39
CA TYR A 583 1.16 2.37 18.16
C TYR A 583 1.01 0.83 18.24
N HIS A 584 1.25 0.20 19.40
CA HIS A 584 1.26 -1.25 19.58
C HIS A 584 0.25 -1.80 20.61
N GLN A 585 -0.58 -0.95 21.26
CA GLN A 585 -1.44 -1.39 22.35
C GLN A 585 -2.90 -0.90 22.26
N GLY A 586 -3.46 -0.80 21.06
CA GLY A 586 -4.89 -0.46 20.91
C GLY A 586 -5.29 0.21 19.61
N SER A 587 -4.36 0.50 18.73
CA SER A 587 -4.63 1.03 17.39
C SER A 587 -5.22 -0.01 16.44
N VAL A 588 -5.79 0.47 15.34
CA VAL A 588 -6.33 -0.35 14.25
C VAL A 588 -5.38 -0.32 13.06
N TRP A 589 -5.02 -1.50 12.57
CA TRP A 589 -4.14 -1.66 11.42
C TRP A 589 -4.81 -2.46 10.31
N PRO A 590 -4.74 -2.02 9.06
CA PRO A 590 -5.09 -2.87 7.92
C PRO A 590 -4.36 -4.21 7.92
N LEU A 591 -3.09 -4.24 8.35
CA LEU A 591 -2.30 -5.46 8.45
C LEU A 591 -3.01 -6.56 9.24
N PHE A 592 -3.41 -6.28 10.49
CA PHE A 592 -4.09 -7.30 11.32
C PHE A 592 -5.52 -7.55 10.87
N THR A 593 -6.18 -6.53 10.34
CA THR A 593 -7.50 -6.67 9.74
C THR A 593 -7.43 -7.68 8.61
N GLY A 594 -6.37 -7.64 7.79
CA GLY A 594 -6.13 -8.61 6.73
C GLY A 594 -5.85 -10.02 7.25
N TRP A 595 -5.01 -10.18 8.30
CA TRP A 595 -4.77 -11.48 8.93
C TRP A 595 -6.07 -12.07 9.48
N THR A 596 -6.85 -11.24 10.18
CA THR A 596 -8.15 -11.65 10.74
C THR A 596 -9.11 -12.08 9.66
N ALA A 597 -9.24 -11.31 8.58
CA ALA A 597 -10.12 -11.66 7.46
C ALA A 597 -9.72 -13.01 6.82
N ILE A 598 -8.43 -13.27 6.62
CA ILE A 598 -7.93 -14.56 6.12
C ILE A 598 -8.29 -15.69 7.09
N ALA A 599 -8.02 -15.52 8.39
CA ALA A 599 -8.32 -16.51 9.40
C ALA A 599 -9.83 -16.83 9.45
N GLU A 600 -10.68 -15.81 9.42
CA GLU A 600 -12.13 -15.93 9.40
C GLU A 600 -12.64 -16.64 8.16
N TYR A 601 -12.14 -16.32 6.97
CA TYR A 601 -12.53 -17.02 5.75
C TYR A 601 -12.13 -18.50 5.80
N ARG A 602 -10.93 -18.82 6.26
CA ARG A 602 -10.42 -20.20 6.31
C ARG A 602 -11.13 -21.08 7.35
N THR A 603 -11.65 -20.47 8.41
CA THR A 603 -12.39 -21.15 9.48
C THR A 603 -13.91 -21.12 9.29
N GLY A 604 -14.41 -20.50 8.20
CA GLY A 604 -15.84 -20.48 7.89
C GLY A 604 -16.64 -19.32 8.50
N HIS A 605 -15.98 -18.36 9.15
CA HIS A 605 -16.58 -17.12 9.67
C HIS A 605 -16.73 -16.09 8.54
N THR A 606 -17.46 -16.45 7.48
CA THR A 606 -17.43 -15.74 6.21
C THR A 606 -18.02 -14.34 6.25
N LEU A 607 -19.01 -14.09 7.11
CA LEU A 607 -19.65 -12.77 7.24
C LEU A 607 -18.73 -11.76 7.92
N SER A 608 -18.05 -12.16 9.00
CA SER A 608 -17.05 -11.28 9.64
C SER A 608 -15.81 -11.09 8.76
N GLY A 609 -15.35 -12.15 8.08
CA GLY A 609 -14.26 -12.05 7.10
C GLY A 609 -14.57 -11.05 5.96
N TYR A 610 -15.81 -11.08 5.45
CA TYR A 610 -16.24 -10.08 4.45
C TYR A 610 -16.30 -8.67 5.03
N ALA A 611 -16.77 -8.53 6.27
CA ALA A 611 -16.77 -7.24 6.96
C ALA A 611 -15.36 -6.64 7.07
N HIS A 612 -14.40 -7.42 7.55
CA HIS A 612 -13.02 -6.96 7.72
C HIS A 612 -12.31 -6.67 6.39
N LEU A 613 -12.56 -7.48 5.34
CA LEU A 613 -12.08 -7.17 3.99
C LEU A 613 -12.61 -5.83 3.50
N MET A 614 -13.92 -5.59 3.58
CA MET A 614 -14.53 -4.35 3.10
C MET A 614 -14.13 -3.13 3.93
N GLN A 615 -13.92 -3.29 5.24
CA GLN A 615 -13.39 -2.23 6.09
C GLN A 615 -11.99 -1.77 5.63
N THR A 616 -11.13 -2.72 5.24
CA THR A 616 -9.80 -2.39 4.69
C THR A 616 -9.89 -1.80 3.28
N ALA A 617 -10.71 -2.39 2.39
CA ALA A 617 -10.87 -1.92 1.02
C ALA A 617 -11.37 -0.47 0.97
N ASN A 618 -12.38 -0.12 1.76
CA ASN A 618 -12.92 1.24 1.83
C ASN A 618 -11.87 2.29 2.27
N LEU A 619 -10.77 1.89 2.92
CA LEU A 619 -9.71 2.83 3.31
C LEU A 619 -8.93 3.40 2.12
N THR A 620 -9.06 2.84 0.92
CA THR A 620 -8.46 3.38 -0.32
C THR A 620 -8.91 4.81 -0.64
N THR A 621 -10.01 5.28 -0.04
CA THR A 621 -10.54 6.64 -0.19
C THR A 621 -10.55 7.44 1.12
N ALA A 622 -9.95 6.90 2.19
CA ALA A 622 -10.01 7.49 3.53
C ALA A 622 -9.14 8.75 3.67
N GLN A 623 -7.93 8.70 3.16
CA GLN A 623 -6.92 9.75 3.30
C GLN A 623 -6.28 10.13 1.96
N ASP A 624 -5.27 9.39 1.57
CA ASP A 624 -4.59 9.49 0.29
C ASP A 624 -5.37 8.65 -0.71
N LEU A 625 -5.93 9.30 -1.71
CA LEU A 625 -6.84 8.64 -2.65
C LEU A 625 -6.09 7.58 -3.47
N GLY A 626 -6.62 6.38 -3.48
CA GLY A 626 -6.04 5.23 -4.15
C GLY A 626 -5.03 4.43 -3.32
N ALA A 627 -4.68 4.89 -2.12
CA ALA A 627 -3.76 4.23 -1.21
C ALA A 627 -4.42 3.88 0.13
N VAL A 628 -3.86 2.93 0.86
CA VAL A 628 -4.34 2.52 2.18
C VAL A 628 -3.38 3.01 3.26
N THR A 629 -3.93 3.68 4.28
CA THR A 629 -3.15 4.20 5.41
C THR A 629 -2.57 3.10 6.28
N GLU A 630 -1.52 3.40 7.03
CA GLU A 630 -0.85 2.45 7.92
C GLU A 630 -1.72 2.07 9.13
N LEU A 631 -2.19 3.05 9.90
CA LEU A 631 -2.98 2.79 11.10
C LEU A 631 -3.92 3.94 11.46
N LEU A 632 -4.94 3.59 12.25
CA LEU A 632 -5.96 4.51 12.76
C LEU A 632 -6.13 4.32 14.27
N SER A 633 -6.78 5.30 14.92
CA SER A 633 -7.14 5.19 16.34
C SER A 633 -8.08 3.99 16.58
N GLY A 634 -7.89 3.34 17.73
CA GLY A 634 -8.75 2.25 18.19
C GLY A 634 -10.17 2.67 18.55
N ASP A 635 -10.39 3.94 18.90
CA ASP A 635 -11.68 4.45 19.38
C ASP A 635 -12.41 5.37 18.41
N PHE A 636 -11.65 6.09 17.59
CA PHE A 636 -12.21 7.09 16.68
C PHE A 636 -11.71 6.86 15.26
N PHE A 637 -12.57 7.06 14.27
CA PHE A 637 -12.15 7.03 12.87
C PHE A 637 -11.26 8.25 12.60
N THR A 638 -10.01 8.11 12.88
CA THR A 638 -8.98 9.14 12.68
C THR A 638 -7.62 8.45 12.55
N PRO A 639 -6.85 8.73 11.48
CA PRO A 639 -5.50 8.23 11.34
C PRO A 639 -4.56 8.90 12.34
N PHE A 640 -3.44 8.25 12.63
CA PHE A 640 -2.39 8.81 13.46
C PHE A 640 -1.60 9.85 12.68
N GLY A 641 -1.19 10.94 13.35
CA GLY A 641 -0.34 11.97 12.76
C GLY A 641 1.09 11.51 12.41
N ARG A 642 1.47 10.28 12.77
CA ARG A 642 2.74 9.63 12.39
C ARG A 642 2.56 8.50 11.40
N SER A 643 1.32 8.14 11.09
CA SER A 643 0.97 7.06 10.16
C SER A 643 1.30 7.48 8.74
N THR A 644 1.90 6.59 7.97
CA THR A 644 2.01 6.79 6.52
C THR A 644 0.62 6.73 5.89
N SER A 645 0.35 7.67 4.97
CA SER A 645 -0.95 7.70 4.27
C SER A 645 -0.98 6.74 3.09
N HIS A 646 0.18 6.41 2.54
CA HIS A 646 0.37 5.47 1.44
C HIS A 646 1.29 4.35 1.92
N GLN A 647 0.70 3.22 2.37
CA GLN A 647 1.43 2.12 3.01
C GLN A 647 1.38 0.84 2.19
N LEU A 648 2.54 0.23 1.98
CA LEU A 648 2.77 -0.95 1.15
C LEU A 648 1.94 -2.16 1.61
N TRP A 649 2.18 -2.64 2.84
CA TRP A 649 1.48 -3.82 3.35
C TRP A 649 -0.02 -3.59 3.59
N SER A 650 -0.43 -2.35 3.89
CA SER A 650 -1.84 -2.02 4.07
C SER A 650 -2.62 -2.20 2.77
N SER A 651 -2.07 -1.75 1.64
CA SER A 651 -2.64 -1.97 0.31
C SER A 651 -2.67 -3.47 -0.04
N ALA A 652 -1.65 -4.24 0.35
CA ALA A 652 -1.64 -5.69 0.17
C ALA A 652 -2.79 -6.39 0.89
N MET A 653 -3.27 -5.86 2.04
CA MET A 653 -4.39 -6.41 2.80
C MET A 653 -5.78 -6.17 2.18
N VAL A 654 -5.87 -5.49 1.07
CA VAL A 654 -7.06 -5.53 0.19
C VAL A 654 -6.97 -6.74 -0.75
N VAL A 655 -5.82 -6.96 -1.37
CA VAL A 655 -5.62 -8.00 -2.39
C VAL A 655 -5.62 -9.40 -1.80
N ILE A 656 -4.89 -9.62 -0.71
CA ILE A 656 -4.67 -10.97 -0.16
C ILE A 656 -5.96 -11.57 0.38
N PRO A 657 -6.73 -10.92 1.28
CA PRO A 657 -8.00 -11.46 1.73
C PRO A 657 -9.05 -11.59 0.61
N ALA A 658 -9.02 -10.73 -0.39
CA ALA A 658 -9.88 -10.85 -1.57
C ALA A 658 -9.58 -12.16 -2.32
N VAL A 659 -8.34 -12.35 -2.77
CA VAL A 659 -7.98 -13.49 -3.63
C VAL A 659 -7.95 -14.79 -2.83
N ARG A 660 -7.28 -14.81 -1.68
CA ARG A 660 -7.02 -16.04 -0.91
C ARG A 660 -8.11 -16.38 0.11
N GLY A 661 -8.91 -15.38 0.52
CA GLY A 661 -10.03 -15.56 1.45
C GLY A 661 -11.37 -15.62 0.73
N LEU A 662 -11.85 -14.50 0.19
CA LEU A 662 -13.17 -14.37 -0.45
C LEU A 662 -13.34 -15.31 -1.66
N PHE A 663 -12.37 -15.30 -2.59
CA PHE A 663 -12.36 -16.23 -3.74
C PHE A 663 -11.72 -17.58 -3.41
N GLY A 664 -10.94 -17.66 -2.32
CA GLY A 664 -10.31 -18.89 -1.84
C GLY A 664 -9.30 -19.50 -2.81
N VAL A 665 -8.56 -18.68 -3.57
CA VAL A 665 -7.63 -19.14 -4.59
C VAL A 665 -6.29 -19.54 -3.96
N THR A 666 -5.85 -20.76 -4.25
CA THR A 666 -4.49 -21.25 -3.97
C THR A 666 -3.85 -21.74 -5.27
N LEU A 667 -2.59 -21.37 -5.50
CA LEU A 667 -1.85 -21.63 -6.73
C LEU A 667 -0.78 -22.73 -6.50
N ASP A 668 -0.74 -23.74 -7.36
CA ASP A 668 0.34 -24.73 -7.40
C ASP A 668 0.80 -24.95 -8.85
N ALA A 669 1.82 -24.20 -9.24
CA ALA A 669 2.36 -24.27 -10.60
C ALA A 669 3.05 -25.62 -10.90
N ALA A 670 3.57 -26.33 -9.90
CA ALA A 670 4.21 -27.62 -10.09
C ALA A 670 3.23 -28.71 -10.57
N THR A 671 1.98 -28.63 -10.13
CA THR A 671 0.92 -29.56 -10.58
C THR A 671 -0.06 -28.92 -11.56
N HIS A 672 0.20 -27.70 -12.01
CA HIS A 672 -0.73 -26.91 -12.86
C HIS A 672 -2.14 -26.84 -12.26
N THR A 673 -2.24 -26.69 -10.93
CA THR A 673 -3.52 -26.73 -10.20
C THR A 673 -3.85 -25.37 -9.61
N ILE A 674 -5.09 -24.92 -9.80
CA ILE A 674 -5.71 -23.84 -9.04
C ILE A 674 -6.75 -24.46 -8.13
N THR A 675 -6.58 -24.34 -6.83
CA THR A 675 -7.60 -24.72 -5.85
C THR A 675 -8.47 -23.52 -5.55
N VAL A 676 -9.80 -23.71 -5.50
CA VAL A 676 -10.77 -22.64 -5.21
C VAL A 676 -11.72 -23.06 -4.09
N GLU A 677 -11.90 -22.16 -3.14
CA GLU A 677 -12.80 -22.32 -1.99
C GLU A 677 -13.61 -21.03 -1.78
N PRO A 678 -14.50 -20.68 -2.74
CA PRO A 678 -15.18 -19.40 -2.72
C PRO A 678 -16.09 -19.24 -1.49
N ARG A 679 -16.02 -18.06 -0.89
CA ARG A 679 -16.87 -17.59 0.21
C ARG A 679 -17.59 -16.29 -0.18
N LEU A 680 -18.16 -16.31 -1.38
CA LEU A 680 -18.74 -15.13 -2.01
C LEU A 680 -20.02 -14.67 -1.30
N PRO A 681 -20.26 -13.35 -1.20
CA PRO A 681 -21.42 -12.79 -0.52
C PRO A 681 -22.74 -13.30 -1.08
N ALA A 682 -23.73 -13.46 -0.21
CA ALA A 682 -25.05 -13.95 -0.59
C ALA A 682 -25.76 -13.06 -1.65
N GLN A 683 -25.45 -11.75 -1.65
CA GLN A 683 -26.02 -10.78 -2.61
C GLN A 683 -25.43 -10.88 -4.02
N TRP A 684 -24.28 -11.56 -4.21
CA TRP A 684 -23.66 -11.71 -5.52
C TRP A 684 -24.28 -12.90 -6.29
N ASP A 685 -24.40 -12.75 -7.60
CA ASP A 685 -24.86 -13.79 -8.52
C ASP A 685 -23.79 -14.20 -9.55
N HIS A 686 -22.75 -13.39 -9.70
CA HIS A 686 -21.58 -13.66 -10.53
C HIS A 686 -20.33 -13.01 -9.95
N ALA A 687 -19.17 -13.47 -10.38
CA ALA A 687 -17.89 -12.79 -10.22
C ALA A 687 -16.88 -13.35 -11.23
N THR A 688 -15.88 -12.57 -11.59
CA THR A 688 -14.77 -13.03 -12.43
C THR A 688 -13.44 -12.51 -11.87
N LEU A 689 -12.47 -13.41 -11.77
CA LEU A 689 -11.08 -13.04 -11.63
C LEU A 689 -10.45 -13.10 -13.03
N HIS A 690 -10.12 -11.95 -13.58
CA HIS A 690 -9.41 -11.87 -14.86
C HIS A 690 -7.91 -12.01 -14.65
N ASN A 691 -7.21 -12.62 -15.60
CA ASN A 691 -5.76 -12.72 -15.61
C ASN A 691 -5.14 -13.44 -14.40
N VAL A 692 -5.78 -14.46 -13.88
CA VAL A 692 -5.16 -15.34 -12.87
C VAL A 692 -3.95 -16.01 -13.50
N ARG A 693 -2.76 -15.77 -12.93
CA ARG A 693 -1.51 -16.32 -13.45
C ARG A 693 -1.06 -17.50 -12.60
N LEU A 694 -0.78 -18.63 -13.26
CA LEU A 694 -0.21 -19.83 -12.66
C LEU A 694 1.00 -20.28 -13.49
N GLY A 695 2.20 -20.05 -12.98
CA GLY A 695 3.42 -20.26 -13.77
C GLY A 695 3.40 -19.37 -15.03
N ASP A 696 3.41 -20.03 -16.18
CA ASP A 696 3.32 -19.38 -17.48
C ASP A 696 1.89 -19.39 -18.11
N ALA A 697 0.90 -19.96 -17.40
CA ALA A 697 -0.49 -19.95 -17.82
C ALA A 697 -1.23 -18.69 -17.33
N LEU A 698 -2.12 -18.17 -18.17
CA LEU A 698 -3.00 -17.04 -17.87
C LEU A 698 -4.45 -17.45 -18.12
N VAL A 699 -5.29 -17.37 -17.09
CA VAL A 699 -6.68 -17.85 -17.16
C VAL A 699 -7.63 -16.83 -16.52
N ASP A 700 -8.89 -16.83 -16.97
CA ASP A 700 -9.99 -16.20 -16.25
C ASP A 700 -10.73 -17.25 -15.43
N LEU A 701 -11.00 -16.96 -14.16
CA LEU A 701 -11.87 -17.76 -13.30
C LEU A 701 -13.24 -17.10 -13.22
N ARG A 702 -14.26 -17.76 -13.76
CA ARG A 702 -15.64 -17.28 -13.72
C ARG A 702 -16.45 -18.03 -12.71
N TYR A 703 -17.08 -17.29 -11.82
CA TYR A 703 -18.00 -17.78 -10.80
C TYR A 703 -19.41 -17.36 -11.18
N GLN A 704 -20.30 -18.32 -11.32
CA GLN A 704 -21.69 -18.08 -11.69
C GLN A 704 -22.63 -18.81 -10.74
N ARG A 705 -23.64 -18.11 -10.24
CA ARG A 705 -24.71 -18.76 -9.46
C ARG A 705 -25.49 -19.71 -10.33
N SER A 706 -25.71 -20.90 -9.80
CA SER A 706 -26.56 -21.96 -10.40
C SER A 706 -27.66 -22.39 -9.42
N ALA A 707 -28.52 -23.30 -9.85
CA ALA A 707 -29.52 -23.89 -8.97
C ALA A 707 -28.93 -24.71 -7.81
N ALA A 708 -27.69 -25.19 -7.92
CA ALA A 708 -27.02 -25.97 -6.88
C ALA A 708 -26.15 -25.11 -5.96
N GLY A 709 -25.72 -23.95 -6.38
CA GLY A 709 -24.77 -23.09 -5.64
C GLY A 709 -23.92 -22.25 -6.59
N TRP A 710 -22.62 -22.47 -6.62
CA TRP A 710 -21.70 -21.82 -7.52
C TRP A 710 -21.13 -22.79 -8.56
N GLU A 711 -21.07 -22.37 -9.81
CA GLU A 711 -20.26 -23.00 -10.85
C GLU A 711 -19.01 -22.18 -11.08
N VAL A 712 -17.84 -22.84 -11.10
CA VAL A 712 -16.55 -22.19 -11.33
C VAL A 712 -15.91 -22.75 -12.59
N HIS A 713 -15.59 -21.87 -13.53
CA HIS A 713 -14.98 -22.21 -14.81
C HIS A 713 -13.62 -21.54 -14.94
N ALA A 714 -12.62 -22.25 -15.49
CA ALA A 714 -11.34 -21.67 -15.88
C ALA A 714 -11.27 -21.58 -17.41
N GLU A 715 -11.02 -20.38 -17.93
CA GLU A 715 -10.86 -20.13 -19.35
C GLU A 715 -9.44 -19.66 -19.65
N GLY A 716 -8.66 -20.48 -20.36
CA GLY A 716 -7.28 -20.15 -20.76
C GLY A 716 -7.25 -19.09 -21.84
N LYS A 717 -6.42 -18.07 -21.66
CA LYS A 717 -6.23 -16.96 -22.60
C LYS A 717 -5.17 -17.24 -23.67
N ASP A 718 -4.18 -18.06 -23.34
CA ASP A 718 -2.99 -18.36 -24.15
C ASP A 718 -2.99 -19.79 -24.71
N GLY A 719 -4.15 -20.48 -24.66
CA GLY A 719 -4.30 -21.88 -25.08
C GLY A 719 -3.76 -22.90 -24.08
N LYS A 720 -3.27 -22.47 -22.91
CA LYS A 720 -2.87 -23.34 -21.81
C LYS A 720 -4.07 -23.65 -20.94
N SER A 721 -4.08 -24.84 -20.36
CA SER A 721 -5.14 -25.30 -19.46
C SER A 721 -4.60 -25.46 -18.05
N VAL A 722 -5.42 -25.21 -17.05
CA VAL A 722 -5.17 -25.47 -15.65
C VAL A 722 -6.16 -26.50 -15.13
N THR A 723 -5.79 -27.20 -14.06
CA THR A 723 -6.71 -28.09 -13.36
C THR A 723 -7.37 -27.32 -12.22
N LEU A 724 -8.71 -27.25 -12.21
CA LEU A 724 -9.46 -26.74 -11.05
C LEU A 724 -9.68 -27.84 -10.03
N LYS A 725 -9.46 -27.51 -8.75
CA LYS A 725 -9.79 -28.37 -7.60
C LYS A 725 -10.51 -27.56 -6.51
N SER A 726 -11.20 -28.26 -5.63
CA SER A 726 -11.71 -27.71 -4.38
C SER A 726 -11.52 -28.74 -3.27
N THR A 727 -11.17 -28.31 -2.08
CA THR A 727 -11.09 -29.15 -0.89
C THR A 727 -12.43 -29.21 -0.15
N MET A 728 -13.40 -28.39 -0.56
CA MET A 728 -14.76 -28.41 -0.01
C MET A 728 -15.41 -29.79 -0.28
N THR A 729 -15.78 -30.49 0.77
CA THR A 729 -16.23 -31.90 0.72
C THR A 729 -17.47 -32.13 -0.18
N SER A 730 -18.26 -31.08 -0.41
CA SER A 730 -19.45 -31.10 -1.25
C SER A 730 -19.21 -30.71 -2.71
N ALA A 731 -18.00 -30.26 -3.07
CA ALA A 731 -17.66 -29.84 -4.43
C ALA A 731 -17.66 -31.02 -5.40
N LYS A 732 -18.12 -30.79 -6.64
CA LYS A 732 -18.17 -31.80 -7.72
C LYS A 732 -17.49 -31.27 -8.96
N VAL A 733 -16.78 -32.17 -9.67
CA VAL A 733 -16.22 -31.84 -10.98
C VAL A 733 -17.28 -32.09 -12.05
N LEU A 734 -17.58 -31.09 -12.85
CA LEU A 734 -18.51 -31.13 -13.97
C LEU A 734 -17.80 -31.52 -15.28
N ALA A 735 -18.60 -31.79 -16.31
CA ALA A 735 -18.06 -31.99 -17.65
C ALA A 735 -17.27 -30.74 -18.10
N GLY A 736 -16.10 -30.97 -18.71
CA GLY A 736 -15.20 -29.87 -19.13
C GLY A 736 -14.29 -29.34 -18.02
N GLY A 737 -14.28 -29.94 -16.81
CA GLY A 737 -13.37 -29.59 -15.72
C GLY A 737 -13.82 -28.41 -14.86
N ALA A 738 -15.01 -27.89 -15.05
CA ALA A 738 -15.62 -26.91 -14.17
C ALA A 738 -15.98 -27.53 -12.81
N LEU A 739 -16.14 -26.71 -11.79
CA LEU A 739 -16.53 -27.15 -10.43
C LEU A 739 -17.95 -26.65 -10.09
N GLU A 740 -18.75 -27.53 -9.54
CA GLU A 740 -20.00 -27.19 -8.84
C GLU A 740 -19.72 -27.19 -7.33
N ILE A 741 -19.95 -26.06 -6.69
CA ILE A 741 -19.78 -25.87 -5.24
C ILE A 741 -21.14 -25.55 -4.64
N PRO A 742 -21.77 -26.49 -3.93
CA PRO A 742 -23.07 -26.28 -3.34
C PRO A 742 -23.11 -25.11 -2.36
N ALA A 743 -24.17 -24.32 -2.43
CA ALA A 743 -24.49 -23.30 -1.45
C ALA A 743 -25.70 -23.71 -0.60
N PRO A 744 -25.86 -23.21 0.62
CA PRO A 744 -27.05 -23.43 1.44
C PRO A 744 -28.33 -22.95 0.74
N ASP A 745 -29.48 -23.51 1.14
CA ASP A 745 -30.77 -23.09 0.58
C ASP A 745 -31.16 -21.67 1.05
N VAL A 746 -30.71 -21.29 2.22
CA VAL A 746 -30.89 -19.96 2.79
C VAL A 746 -29.52 -19.39 3.16
N GLU A 747 -29.23 -18.22 2.65
CA GLU A 747 -27.98 -17.49 2.90
C GLU A 747 -28.29 -16.09 3.42
N VAL A 748 -27.43 -15.58 4.28
CA VAL A 748 -27.47 -14.20 4.77
C VAL A 748 -26.20 -13.49 4.30
N GLY A 749 -26.33 -12.22 3.90
CA GLY A 749 -25.24 -11.36 3.49
C GLY A 749 -25.21 -10.06 4.27
N MET A 750 -24.00 -9.53 4.44
CA MET A 750 -23.79 -8.17 4.94
C MET A 750 -24.08 -7.17 3.81
N ASP A 751 -24.82 -6.12 4.12
CA ASP A 751 -25.08 -5.05 3.18
C ASP A 751 -24.11 -3.89 3.45
N TYR A 752 -23.11 -3.75 2.59
CA TYR A 752 -22.17 -2.65 2.59
C TYR A 752 -22.53 -1.60 1.52
N GLY A 753 -23.81 -1.41 1.20
CA GLY A 753 -24.29 -0.39 0.27
C GLY A 753 -23.99 1.05 0.72
N ALA A 754 -24.72 2.02 0.20
CA ALA A 754 -24.48 3.46 0.45
C ALA A 754 -24.35 3.86 1.93
N ASP A 755 -24.97 3.10 2.84
CA ASP A 755 -24.90 3.32 4.30
C ASP A 755 -23.62 2.75 4.95
N ALA A 756 -22.85 1.97 4.22
CA ALA A 756 -21.57 1.41 4.65
C ALA A 756 -20.36 2.25 4.20
N ALA A 757 -20.58 3.46 3.74
CA ALA A 757 -19.54 4.44 3.49
C ALA A 757 -18.66 4.61 4.74
N LEU A 758 -17.40 4.99 4.53
CA LEU A 758 -16.46 5.30 5.61
C LEU A 758 -17.12 6.19 6.67
N PRO A 759 -16.84 5.93 7.96
CA PRO A 759 -17.33 6.80 9.02
C PRO A 759 -16.84 8.25 8.82
N ARG A 760 -17.57 9.20 9.38
CA ARG A 760 -17.06 10.59 9.40
C ARG A 760 -15.84 10.67 10.34
N PRO A 761 -14.83 11.53 10.04
CA PRO A 761 -13.72 11.76 10.95
C PRO A 761 -14.19 11.98 12.39
N GLY A 762 -13.55 11.29 13.34
CA GLY A 762 -13.91 11.34 14.76
C GLY A 762 -15.12 10.49 15.17
N ALA A 763 -15.74 9.75 14.26
CA ALA A 763 -16.85 8.86 14.61
C ALA A 763 -16.36 7.66 15.43
N ARG A 764 -17.23 7.15 16.33
CA ARG A 764 -17.03 5.88 17.03
C ARG A 764 -17.68 4.73 16.24
N THR A 765 -17.24 3.50 16.52
CA THR A 765 -17.83 2.28 15.93
C THR A 765 -19.33 2.17 16.28
N LYS A 766 -20.12 1.75 15.29
CA LYS A 766 -21.58 1.59 15.41
C LYS A 766 -22.17 0.50 14.52
N MET A 767 -21.41 -0.02 13.54
CA MET A 767 -21.92 -1.01 12.59
C MET A 767 -22.25 -2.34 13.28
N LEU A 768 -23.18 -3.09 12.69
CA LEU A 768 -23.49 -4.46 13.05
C LEU A 768 -22.22 -5.33 12.98
N LYS A 769 -22.06 -6.20 13.97
CA LYS A 769 -21.02 -7.25 14.02
C LYS A 769 -21.67 -8.63 13.95
N VAL A 770 -21.07 -9.55 13.20
CA VAL A 770 -21.47 -10.96 13.16
C VAL A 770 -20.42 -11.76 13.92
N LEU A 771 -20.79 -12.22 15.12
CA LEU A 771 -19.85 -12.86 16.03
C LEU A 771 -19.69 -14.36 15.72
N GLN A 772 -20.80 -15.02 15.36
CA GLN A 772 -20.82 -16.44 15.02
C GLN A 772 -21.80 -16.68 13.88
N GLN A 773 -21.49 -17.68 13.08
CA GLN A 773 -22.31 -18.16 11.97
C GLN A 773 -22.26 -19.70 11.96
N GLU A 774 -23.38 -20.36 12.28
CA GLU A 774 -23.50 -21.80 12.26
C GLU A 774 -24.51 -22.23 11.20
N THR A 775 -24.08 -23.00 10.23
CA THR A 775 -24.93 -23.52 9.15
C THR A 775 -25.13 -25.03 9.33
N ALA A 776 -26.41 -25.47 9.39
CA ALA A 776 -26.82 -26.87 9.36
C ALA A 776 -27.72 -27.11 8.13
N PRO A 777 -28.05 -28.39 7.78
CA PRO A 777 -28.81 -28.68 6.56
C PRO A 777 -30.12 -27.93 6.37
N HIS A 778 -30.80 -27.55 7.46
CA HIS A 778 -32.09 -26.87 7.45
C HIS A 778 -32.15 -25.70 8.43
N SER A 779 -31.01 -25.18 8.87
CA SER A 779 -30.98 -24.02 9.76
C SER A 779 -29.69 -23.20 9.58
N LEU A 780 -29.82 -21.91 9.82
CA LEU A 780 -28.72 -20.95 9.97
C LEU A 780 -28.93 -20.23 11.29
N THR A 781 -27.94 -20.29 12.19
CA THR A 781 -27.92 -19.52 13.42
C THR A 781 -26.82 -18.46 13.35
N LEU A 782 -27.17 -17.24 13.71
CA LEU A 782 -26.25 -16.09 13.78
C LEU A 782 -26.25 -15.55 15.22
N LEU A 783 -25.08 -15.31 15.78
CA LEU A 783 -24.90 -14.46 16.94
C LEU A 783 -24.44 -13.08 16.46
N LEU A 784 -25.26 -12.08 16.69
CA LEU A 784 -25.08 -10.72 16.21
C LEU A 784 -24.84 -9.76 17.37
N GLU A 785 -24.13 -8.66 17.12
CA GLU A 785 -23.89 -7.59 18.06
C GLU A 785 -24.07 -6.24 17.41
N ALA A 786 -24.89 -5.35 17.98
CA ALA A 786 -25.12 -3.98 17.49
C ALA A 786 -25.51 -3.04 18.63
N GLN A 787 -25.62 -1.75 18.33
CA GLN A 787 -26.06 -0.74 19.30
C GLN A 787 -27.43 -1.10 19.89
N GLY A 788 -27.55 -1.03 21.22
CA GLY A 788 -28.80 -1.29 21.91
C GLY A 788 -29.94 -0.43 21.38
N ASN A 789 -31.14 -0.99 21.36
CA ASN A 789 -32.35 -0.32 20.88
C ASN A 789 -32.33 0.07 19.38
N SER A 790 -31.45 -0.59 18.57
CA SER A 790 -31.38 -0.41 17.14
C SER A 790 -32.09 -1.53 16.37
N THR A 791 -32.39 -1.28 15.11
CA THR A 791 -32.81 -2.33 14.16
C THR A 791 -31.83 -2.38 13.02
N GLN A 792 -31.30 -3.55 12.75
CA GLN A 792 -30.36 -3.79 11.67
C GLN A 792 -30.99 -4.67 10.60
N THR A 793 -30.57 -4.51 9.33
CA THR A 793 -31.06 -5.32 8.23
C THR A 793 -29.91 -6.03 7.55
N LEU A 794 -30.14 -7.30 7.21
CA LEU A 794 -29.19 -8.14 6.46
C LEU A 794 -29.86 -8.58 5.15
N PHE A 795 -29.03 -8.81 4.13
CA PHE A 795 -29.49 -9.42 2.89
C PHE A 795 -29.90 -10.88 3.19
N LEU A 796 -31.01 -11.33 2.59
CA LEU A 796 -31.51 -12.71 2.73
C LEU A 796 -31.73 -13.30 1.35
N ARG A 797 -30.97 -14.33 1.01
CA ARG A 797 -31.18 -15.13 -0.20
C ARG A 797 -31.86 -16.43 0.15
N GLN A 798 -32.91 -16.75 -0.59
CA GLN A 798 -33.56 -18.06 -0.56
C GLN A 798 -33.47 -18.63 -1.98
N ARG A 799 -32.88 -19.82 -2.14
CA ARG A 799 -32.74 -20.48 -3.46
C ARG A 799 -34.11 -20.82 -4.04
N GLU A 800 -34.99 -21.36 -3.20
CA GLU A 800 -36.41 -21.51 -3.47
C GLU A 800 -37.18 -20.77 -2.38
N ARG A 801 -38.33 -20.16 -2.70
CA ARG A 801 -39.12 -19.49 -1.69
C ARG A 801 -39.71 -20.53 -0.75
N HIS A 802 -39.11 -20.70 0.39
CA HIS A 802 -39.59 -21.65 1.43
C HIS A 802 -40.89 -21.12 2.03
N ALA A 803 -41.98 -21.88 1.80
CA ALA A 803 -43.32 -21.52 2.33
C ALA A 803 -43.38 -21.49 3.86
N HIS A 804 -42.37 -22.08 4.54
CA HIS A 804 -42.28 -22.26 5.96
C HIS A 804 -40.99 -21.78 6.60
N LEU A 805 -40.31 -20.75 5.96
CA LEU A 805 -39.17 -20.15 6.64
C LEU A 805 -39.59 -19.54 7.98
N ASN A 806 -39.13 -20.16 9.07
CA ASN A 806 -39.33 -19.68 10.42
C ASN A 806 -38.10 -18.89 10.89
N VAL A 807 -38.33 -17.68 11.42
CA VAL A 807 -37.26 -16.80 11.92
C VAL A 807 -37.50 -16.52 13.39
N GLU A 808 -36.58 -16.95 14.23
CA GLU A 808 -36.54 -16.65 15.67
C GLU A 808 -35.52 -15.53 15.92
N GLY A 809 -35.86 -14.54 16.73
CA GLY A 809 -34.98 -13.40 17.04
C GLY A 809 -34.89 -12.32 15.97
N GLY A 810 -35.66 -12.47 14.89
CA GLY A 810 -35.76 -11.48 13.78
C GLY A 810 -37.05 -11.63 13.00
N THR A 811 -37.21 -10.85 11.92
CA THR A 811 -38.35 -10.91 11.01
C THR A 811 -37.91 -10.73 9.57
N VAL A 812 -38.66 -11.33 8.62
CA VAL A 812 -38.43 -11.06 7.19
C VAL A 812 -39.27 -9.85 6.79
N THR A 813 -38.62 -8.84 6.22
CA THR A 813 -39.33 -7.63 5.74
C THR A 813 -40.10 -7.91 4.44
N PRO A 814 -41.04 -7.02 4.06
CA PRO A 814 -41.76 -7.15 2.79
C PRO A 814 -40.82 -7.20 1.56
N GLU A 815 -39.66 -6.54 1.65
CA GLU A 815 -38.62 -6.50 0.62
C GLU A 815 -37.76 -7.79 0.61
N GLY A 816 -38.01 -8.73 1.52
CA GLY A 816 -37.27 -9.99 1.60
C GLY A 816 -35.93 -9.89 2.33
N ARG A 817 -35.75 -8.90 3.20
CA ARG A 817 -34.56 -8.77 4.04
C ARG A 817 -34.78 -9.34 5.43
N LEU A 818 -33.70 -9.75 6.10
CA LEU A 818 -33.74 -10.13 7.51
C LEU A 818 -33.55 -8.90 8.39
N ALA A 819 -34.61 -8.48 9.09
CA ALA A 819 -34.57 -7.41 10.07
C ALA A 819 -34.40 -7.99 11.48
N VAL A 820 -33.46 -7.43 12.24
CA VAL A 820 -33.13 -7.85 13.61
C VAL A 820 -33.22 -6.65 14.53
N HIS A 821 -34.08 -6.72 15.54
CA HIS A 821 -34.22 -5.71 16.57
C HIS A 821 -33.36 -6.09 17.79
N PHE A 822 -32.48 -5.16 18.18
CA PHE A 822 -31.62 -5.34 19.35
C PHE A 822 -32.26 -4.81 20.61
N PRO A 823 -32.18 -5.55 21.75
CA PRO A 823 -32.78 -5.12 22.99
C PRO A 823 -32.20 -3.81 23.52
N ALA A 824 -32.92 -3.18 24.45
CA ALA A 824 -32.42 -1.99 25.12
C ALA A 824 -31.17 -2.30 25.96
N GLY A 825 -30.14 -1.45 25.84
CA GLY A 825 -28.88 -1.57 26.57
C GLY A 825 -27.95 -0.41 26.24
N GLU A 826 -26.96 -0.17 27.07
CA GLU A 826 -25.88 0.78 26.76
C GLU A 826 -24.85 0.14 25.84
N GLY A 827 -24.43 0.88 24.79
CA GLY A 827 -23.43 0.42 23.83
C GLY A 827 -23.91 -0.77 23.00
N TYR A 828 -23.01 -1.70 22.74
CA TYR A 828 -23.28 -2.91 21.96
C TYR A 828 -23.99 -3.97 22.81
N VAL A 829 -25.01 -4.57 22.23
CA VAL A 829 -25.78 -5.67 22.83
C VAL A 829 -25.88 -6.84 21.84
N ARG A 830 -26.00 -8.04 22.35
CA ARG A 830 -26.05 -9.27 21.54
C ARG A 830 -27.46 -9.73 21.28
N GLN A 831 -27.69 -10.27 20.09
CA GLN A 831 -28.94 -10.88 19.67
C GLN A 831 -28.66 -12.14 18.84
N GLN A 832 -29.24 -13.26 19.26
CA GLN A 832 -29.21 -14.48 18.45
C GLN A 832 -30.40 -14.48 17.48
N VAL A 833 -30.13 -14.91 16.25
CA VAL A 833 -31.17 -15.10 15.23
C VAL A 833 -31.02 -16.49 14.66
N THR A 834 -32.12 -17.23 14.57
CA THR A 834 -32.14 -18.56 13.96
C THR A 834 -33.19 -18.62 12.85
N LEU A 835 -32.74 -19.01 11.67
CA LEU A 835 -33.59 -19.28 10.51
C LEU A 835 -33.72 -20.80 10.36
N ARG A 836 -34.96 -21.30 10.17
CA ARG A 836 -35.22 -22.73 9.87
C ARG A 836 -36.12 -22.86 8.68
N TRP A 837 -35.85 -23.85 7.77
CA TRP A 837 -36.58 -24.08 6.53
C TRP A 837 -36.76 -25.57 6.21
#